data_2c8f58dbd2a4ff9010bd568542edef95
#
_entry.id   2c8f58dbd2a4ff9010bd568542edef95
#
_cell.length_a   1.000
_cell.length_b   1.000
_cell.length_c   1.000
_cell.angle_alpha   90.00
_cell.angle_beta   90.00
_cell.angle_gamma   90.00
#
_symmetry.space_group_name_H-M   'P 1'
#
loop_
_entity.id
_entity.type
_entity.pdbx_description
1 polymer ?
#
loop_
_entity_poly.entity_id
_entity_poly.type
_entity_poly.pdbx_seq_one_letter_code
_entity_poly.pdbx_strand_id
1 'polypeptide(L)'
;MIKPSIALILLFSLLPQPGLTLVTPAAGNISNHPILTAQGDRELTEEQFLQRVTVRITSETNRGSGTIIAKKGDNYLILTNAHVTRGATTLQIQTHDGHSRAARIVPNSLSENQDLALLEFSDTREYSIATIAEFTINQNSIGLEVVAAGYVAETGQYRTTKGTLEQVSDRPLRDGYSVGYSGDIVQGMSGGGIFVDGELIGINGRSAHPILSNYIYEDGTKQPTDAEIQQMRAVNWGISINTLLTYIRPEILSAYNLPLPQVNPDIETTAPTGYIAKLEAKAKGFTVRIDSSSKTNGSGVIANGSGVIIAKEGNIYTVLTADHVLCGEMARTDTCANFTYTVVTSDGKTRNIEKSTIIRQEGVDLAVFQFESRDNYPVAEIANYNPNTGDFVFAAGFPKIGDNPSKWLFSGGRINDKETGLLLTRQSPLSTQQSGTLQSVASLTGGYELVYTSITFGGMSGGAVLDSQGRVIGIHGSSETAGVGKIQLGFSLGIPISTFIGLQERLKVKPQLLTTAQPQVSPQQKQEISQAITGVIVPNTNAKADIWIERGGQLCRLGRCEEAIKAFDEAIKQNDPKNVYLAWYGKGLALGYLGKYQTAIEALQQAINTLPKREDLKNFHSSILQQQSVVYRSLENYEQALTVINQAISLFPNNPKSYIIKWVVLYELKRYDEGLDTITQAINRAPRAFWYVIRGGSYSLQKKYELALADLNKAMKLNPNYALAYSGRGELYYYQKKYDLALADFNKAIDINPNFAEAYSNRGNIYNDQQKYELALADFNQALDINPNLAEAYLGRGVIYSLQQKDELALADFNKAIEINPNLVEAYYNRGNLYRLQQKYDLALSDYNKAIKINKNAWFAMMGIGLVKYEQGSISEAIKQWEKALIINNQSAEIQLALAVAFYHQGEKDKALKLAESALSINSQLANIDFLKKILRTNKIFADVQKLLAHPELKNYVNQ
;
A
#
# COMPACT_ATOMS: atom_id res chain seq x y z
N MET A 1 -35.26 4.12 10.33
CA MET A 1 -35.08 3.37 9.07
C MET A 1 -33.87 3.95 8.34
N ILE A 2 -32.72 3.39 8.57
CA ILE A 2 -31.51 3.69 7.81
C ILE A 2 -31.58 2.81 6.56
N LYS A 3 -31.58 3.42 5.38
CA LYS A 3 -31.57 2.70 4.10
C LYS A 3 -30.22 1.96 3.92
N PRO A 4 -30.14 0.96 3.03
CA PRO A 4 -28.93 0.15 2.75
C PRO A 4 -27.83 0.99 2.08
N SER A 5 -27.37 2.03 2.78
CA SER A 5 -26.39 2.99 2.25
C SER A 5 -24.96 2.51 2.46
N ILE A 6 -24.70 1.65 3.47
CA ILE A 6 -23.34 1.29 3.86
C ILE A 6 -22.73 0.28 2.90
N ALA A 7 -23.46 -0.73 2.47
CA ALA A 7 -22.99 -1.60 1.38
C ALA A 7 -22.77 -0.82 0.07
N LEU A 8 -23.54 0.27 -0.15
CA LEU A 8 -23.40 1.15 -1.30
C LEU A 8 -22.23 2.12 -1.14
N ILE A 9 -22.01 2.69 0.04
CA ILE A 9 -20.86 3.57 0.33
C ILE A 9 -19.56 2.76 0.29
N LEU A 10 -19.52 1.57 0.87
CA LEU A 10 -18.42 0.61 0.69
C LEU A 10 -18.25 0.19 -0.78
N LEU A 11 -19.29 0.19 -1.58
CA LEU A 11 -19.26 -0.13 -3.00
C LEU A 11 -18.94 1.09 -3.87
N PHE A 12 -19.35 2.31 -3.50
CA PHE A 12 -19.03 3.55 -4.24
C PHE A 12 -17.61 4.09 -3.98
N SER A 13 -17.02 3.81 -2.83
CA SER A 13 -15.59 4.03 -2.60
C SER A 13 -14.69 3.09 -3.43
N LEU A 14 -15.26 2.19 -4.25
CA LEU A 14 -14.56 1.25 -5.13
C LEU A 14 -14.00 1.87 -6.43
N LEU A 15 -13.73 3.16 -6.48
CA LEU A 15 -13.30 3.80 -7.71
C LEU A 15 -11.80 3.78 -7.91
N PRO A 16 -11.34 3.43 -9.11
CA PRO A 16 -9.95 3.15 -9.36
C PRO A 16 -9.09 4.38 -9.55
N GLN A 17 -7.93 4.31 -8.94
CA GLN A 17 -6.77 5.12 -9.28
C GLN A 17 -5.66 4.23 -9.86
N PRO A 18 -4.78 4.73 -10.71
CA PRO A 18 -4.05 3.92 -11.65
C PRO A 18 -2.73 3.32 -11.17
N GLY A 19 -2.44 2.09 -11.58
CA GLY A 19 -1.16 1.39 -11.42
C GLY A 19 -0.53 0.99 -12.76
N LEU A 20 0.79 0.99 -12.82
CA LEU A 20 1.63 0.78 -14.00
C LEU A 20 2.49 -0.50 -13.94
N THR A 21 2.66 -1.16 -15.08
CA THR A 21 3.63 -2.26 -15.28
C THR A 21 4.50 -2.03 -16.52
N LEU A 22 5.80 -2.30 -16.44
CA LEU A 22 6.82 -2.03 -17.45
C LEU A 22 7.63 -3.25 -17.92
N VAL A 23 8.13 -3.20 -19.16
CA VAL A 23 8.92 -4.26 -19.83
C VAL A 23 10.21 -3.71 -20.47
N THR A 24 11.27 -4.52 -20.50
CA THR A 24 12.63 -4.17 -20.93
C THR A 24 12.97 -4.55 -22.38
N PRO A 25 13.93 -3.88 -23.08
CA PRO A 25 14.35 -4.20 -24.45
C PRO A 25 15.75 -4.85 -24.60
N ALA A 26 16.04 -5.38 -25.79
CA ALA A 26 17.22 -6.15 -26.19
C ALA A 26 18.37 -5.33 -26.82
N ALA A 27 19.57 -5.92 -26.83
CA ALA A 27 20.88 -5.31 -27.09
C ALA A 27 21.34 -5.24 -28.58
N GLY A 28 22.28 -4.35 -28.87
CA GLY A 28 22.95 -4.17 -30.18
C GLY A 28 24.49 -4.42 -30.17
N ASN A 29 25.11 -4.58 -31.31
CA ASN A 29 26.45 -5.14 -31.61
C ASN A 29 27.65 -4.16 -31.48
N ILE A 30 28.83 -4.70 -31.22
CA ILE A 30 30.12 -4.01 -30.97
C ILE A 30 31.20 -4.38 -32.00
N SER A 31 32.14 -3.46 -32.32
CA SER A 31 33.28 -3.59 -33.21
C SER A 31 34.65 -3.72 -32.49
N ASN A 32 35.62 -4.46 -33.08
CA ASN A 32 36.89 -4.89 -32.49
C ASN A 32 38.09 -4.00 -32.81
N HIS A 33 38.99 -3.75 -31.83
CA HIS A 33 40.36 -3.29 -32.00
C HIS A 33 41.34 -4.07 -31.10
N PRO A 34 42.64 -4.30 -31.46
CA PRO A 34 43.57 -5.13 -30.70
C PRO A 34 44.44 -4.37 -29.67
N ILE A 35 44.78 -5.01 -28.58
CA ILE A 35 45.67 -4.50 -27.49
C ILE A 35 46.84 -5.47 -27.23
N LEU A 36 48.03 -4.92 -26.92
CA LEU A 36 49.28 -5.62 -26.66
C LEU A 36 49.37 -6.13 -25.22
N THR A 37 49.71 -7.42 -25.01
CA THR A 37 49.95 -8.02 -23.69
C THR A 37 51.42 -8.52 -23.57
N ALA A 38 51.98 -8.43 -22.34
CA ALA A 38 53.33 -8.87 -22.03
C ALA A 38 53.41 -10.41 -21.91
N GLN A 39 54.27 -10.99 -22.72
CA GLN A 39 54.70 -12.38 -22.78
C GLN A 39 53.72 -13.48 -23.23
N GLY A 40 53.83 -13.87 -24.48
CA GLY A 40 53.72 -15.24 -24.93
C GLY A 40 52.41 -15.72 -25.56
N ASP A 41 51.37 -14.94 -25.66
CA ASP A 41 50.13 -15.33 -26.33
C ASP A 41 49.81 -14.50 -27.60
N ARG A 42 49.17 -15.17 -28.59
CA ARG A 42 48.63 -14.56 -29.79
C ARG A 42 47.80 -13.33 -29.42
N GLU A 43 47.83 -12.29 -30.26
CA GLU A 43 47.01 -11.05 -30.13
C GLU A 43 45.57 -11.39 -29.75
N LEU A 44 45.21 -11.15 -28.50
CA LEU A 44 43.83 -11.22 -28.03
C LEU A 44 43.15 -9.89 -28.29
N THR A 45 41.87 -9.94 -28.68
CA THR A 45 41.07 -8.70 -28.67
C THR A 45 40.80 -8.28 -27.20
N GLU A 46 40.57 -6.98 -26.98
CA GLU A 46 40.22 -6.48 -25.61
C GLU A 46 39.10 -7.32 -24.99
N GLU A 47 38.05 -7.61 -25.74
CA GLU A 47 36.90 -8.39 -25.27
C GLU A 47 37.30 -9.80 -24.82
N GLN A 48 38.19 -10.47 -25.59
CA GLN A 48 38.72 -11.80 -25.22
C GLN A 48 39.57 -11.75 -23.96
N PHE A 49 40.35 -10.68 -23.76
CA PHE A 49 41.14 -10.49 -22.53
C PHE A 49 40.22 -10.24 -21.32
N LEU A 50 39.24 -9.35 -21.45
CA LEU A 50 38.29 -9.05 -20.39
C LEU A 50 37.46 -10.29 -19.99
N GLN A 51 37.09 -11.14 -20.96
CA GLN A 51 36.43 -12.42 -20.72
C GLN A 51 37.30 -13.38 -19.91
N ARG A 52 38.62 -13.43 -20.18
CA ARG A 52 39.56 -14.34 -19.47
C ARG A 52 39.81 -13.94 -18.01
N VAL A 53 39.78 -12.65 -17.71
CA VAL A 53 39.98 -12.13 -16.35
C VAL A 53 38.69 -12.07 -15.52
N THR A 54 37.52 -12.18 -16.18
CA THR A 54 36.22 -12.15 -15.50
C THR A 54 35.71 -13.55 -15.21
N VAL A 55 35.24 -13.79 -14.01
CA VAL A 55 34.67 -15.06 -13.55
C VAL A 55 33.21 -14.91 -13.17
N ARG A 56 32.46 -15.97 -13.39
CA ARG A 56 31.10 -16.09 -12.87
C ARG A 56 31.14 -16.66 -11.45
N ILE A 57 30.44 -16.01 -10.52
CA ILE A 57 30.31 -16.45 -9.15
C ILE A 57 28.89 -16.95 -8.92
N THR A 58 28.75 -18.16 -8.37
CA THR A 58 27.47 -18.76 -8.02
C THR A 58 27.51 -19.31 -6.61
N SER A 59 26.43 -19.11 -5.89
CA SER A 59 26.19 -19.71 -4.58
C SER A 59 24.78 -20.28 -4.51
N GLU A 60 24.38 -20.80 -3.38
CA GLU A 60 23.01 -21.27 -3.13
C GLU A 60 21.98 -20.14 -3.28
N THR A 61 22.38 -18.89 -3.02
CA THR A 61 21.48 -17.75 -2.95
C THR A 61 21.74 -16.68 -3.99
N ASN A 62 22.97 -16.61 -4.55
CA ASN A 62 23.44 -15.47 -5.33
C ASN A 62 24.15 -15.89 -6.61
N ARG A 63 24.03 -15.01 -7.62
CA ARG A 63 24.80 -15.05 -8.85
C ARG A 63 25.40 -13.68 -9.11
N GLY A 64 26.66 -13.63 -9.42
CA GLY A 64 27.38 -12.39 -9.69
C GLY A 64 28.61 -12.65 -10.53
N SER A 65 29.46 -11.66 -10.59
CA SER A 65 30.72 -11.68 -11.31
C SER A 65 31.89 -11.35 -10.37
N GLY A 66 33.08 -11.64 -10.81
CA GLY A 66 34.32 -11.27 -10.12
C GLY A 66 35.42 -11.07 -11.14
N THR A 67 36.51 -10.46 -10.71
CA THR A 67 37.68 -10.20 -11.56
C THR A 67 38.91 -10.82 -10.89
N ILE A 68 39.68 -11.65 -11.64
CA ILE A 68 40.91 -12.23 -11.18
C ILE A 68 41.96 -11.11 -11.14
N ILE A 69 42.46 -10.80 -9.93
CA ILE A 69 43.37 -9.66 -9.72
C ILE A 69 44.78 -10.07 -9.31
N ALA A 70 45.01 -11.32 -8.90
CA ALA A 70 46.34 -11.79 -8.50
C ALA A 70 46.42 -13.31 -8.49
N LYS A 71 47.66 -13.83 -8.49
CA LYS A 71 48.01 -15.26 -8.35
C LYS A 71 49.17 -15.45 -7.38
N LYS A 72 49.13 -16.55 -6.56
CA LYS A 72 50.21 -16.99 -5.73
C LYS A 72 50.27 -18.52 -5.69
N GLY A 73 51.25 -19.08 -6.38
CA GLY A 73 51.29 -20.53 -6.64
C GLY A 73 50.09 -20.93 -7.50
N ASP A 74 49.34 -21.94 -7.06
CA ASP A 74 48.09 -22.39 -7.72
C ASP A 74 46.85 -21.64 -7.23
N ASN A 75 46.99 -20.65 -6.33
CA ASN A 75 45.90 -19.91 -5.77
C ASN A 75 45.68 -18.60 -6.53
N TYR A 76 44.44 -18.34 -6.96
CA TYR A 76 43.98 -17.14 -7.64
C TYR A 76 43.13 -16.31 -6.70
N LEU A 77 43.38 -14.99 -6.68
CA LEU A 77 42.64 -14.03 -5.91
C LEU A 77 41.61 -13.32 -6.81
N ILE A 78 40.35 -13.30 -6.39
CA ILE A 78 39.26 -12.66 -7.11
C ILE A 78 38.71 -11.50 -6.28
N LEU A 79 38.50 -10.38 -6.94
CA LEU A 79 37.82 -9.22 -6.40
C LEU A 79 36.35 -9.24 -6.83
N THR A 80 35.42 -9.02 -5.89
CA THR A 80 33.97 -8.97 -6.15
C THR A 80 33.26 -8.11 -5.12
N ASN A 81 31.97 -7.87 -5.28
CA ASN A 81 31.17 -7.20 -4.26
C ASN A 81 30.82 -8.14 -3.09
N ALA A 82 30.74 -7.57 -1.89
CA ALA A 82 30.36 -8.33 -0.69
C ALA A 82 28.94 -8.89 -0.79
N HIS A 83 28.01 -8.16 -1.45
CA HIS A 83 26.66 -8.66 -1.65
C HIS A 83 26.57 -9.91 -2.55
N VAL A 84 27.55 -10.17 -3.40
CA VAL A 84 27.62 -11.38 -4.25
C VAL A 84 27.91 -12.62 -3.40
N THR A 85 28.62 -12.46 -2.29
CA THR A 85 29.08 -13.55 -1.43
C THR A 85 28.33 -13.67 -0.10
N ARG A 86 27.51 -12.67 0.23
CA ARG A 86 26.88 -12.57 1.54
C ARG A 86 25.86 -13.70 1.77
N GLY A 87 26.01 -14.41 2.90
CA GLY A 87 25.13 -15.52 3.28
C GLY A 87 25.38 -16.84 2.54
N ALA A 88 26.42 -16.90 1.67
CA ALA A 88 26.77 -18.13 0.98
C ALA A 88 27.52 -19.09 1.91
N THR A 89 27.10 -20.35 1.96
CA THR A 89 27.81 -21.43 2.62
C THR A 89 28.76 -22.14 1.67
N THR A 90 28.42 -22.17 0.38
CA THR A 90 29.32 -22.66 -0.69
C THR A 90 29.38 -21.63 -1.82
N LEU A 91 30.57 -21.45 -2.37
CA LEU A 91 30.86 -20.58 -3.49
C LEU A 91 31.49 -21.37 -4.62
N GLN A 92 30.95 -21.19 -5.82
CA GLN A 92 31.52 -21.78 -7.05
C GLN A 92 31.96 -20.66 -7.99
N ILE A 93 33.18 -20.79 -8.53
CA ILE A 93 33.72 -19.93 -9.55
C ILE A 93 33.68 -20.70 -10.88
N GLN A 94 33.11 -20.07 -11.91
CA GLN A 94 33.23 -20.58 -13.27
C GLN A 94 34.11 -19.62 -14.07
N THR A 95 35.19 -20.16 -14.59
CA THR A 95 36.16 -19.46 -15.42
C THR A 95 35.73 -19.43 -16.90
N HIS A 96 36.39 -18.62 -17.75
CA HIS A 96 36.04 -18.43 -19.17
C HIS A 96 36.06 -19.73 -19.98
N ASP A 97 36.84 -20.74 -19.55
CA ASP A 97 36.96 -22.07 -20.18
C ASP A 97 35.80 -23.02 -19.74
N GLY A 98 34.83 -22.51 -19.00
CA GLY A 98 33.64 -23.24 -18.54
C GLY A 98 33.85 -24.10 -17.31
N HIS A 99 35.06 -24.17 -16.77
CA HIS A 99 35.32 -25.00 -15.58
C HIS A 99 34.88 -24.34 -14.29
N SER A 100 34.23 -25.14 -13.44
CA SER A 100 33.80 -24.69 -12.12
C SER A 100 34.75 -25.15 -11.01
N ARG A 101 35.04 -24.26 -10.05
CA ARG A 101 35.89 -24.47 -8.89
C ARG A 101 35.21 -23.99 -7.63
N ALA A 102 35.38 -24.72 -6.55
CA ALA A 102 35.04 -24.22 -5.23
C ALA A 102 35.94 -23.03 -4.86
N ALA A 103 35.32 -21.97 -4.34
CA ALA A 103 36.05 -20.82 -3.82
C ALA A 103 35.75 -20.59 -2.36
N ARG A 104 36.63 -19.91 -1.66
CA ARG A 104 36.47 -19.50 -0.26
C ARG A 104 36.64 -17.98 -0.15
N ILE A 105 35.92 -17.41 0.80
CA ILE A 105 36.12 -16.00 1.18
C ILE A 105 37.47 -15.92 1.91
N VAL A 106 38.33 -15.01 1.49
CA VAL A 106 39.59 -14.75 2.19
C VAL A 106 39.27 -14.21 3.59
N PRO A 107 39.80 -14.84 4.68
CA PRO A 107 39.48 -14.41 6.04
C PRO A 107 39.78 -12.93 6.28
N ASN A 108 38.83 -12.24 6.92
CA ASN A 108 38.89 -10.80 7.21
C ASN A 108 39.03 -9.87 5.97
N SER A 109 38.63 -10.31 4.80
CA SER A 109 38.57 -9.51 3.58
C SER A 109 37.20 -8.91 3.31
N LEU A 110 36.18 -9.24 4.10
CA LEU A 110 34.87 -8.59 4.07
C LEU A 110 34.96 -7.33 4.90
N SER A 111 34.69 -6.19 4.29
CA SER A 111 34.43 -4.94 5.01
C SER A 111 32.94 -4.81 5.29
N GLU A 112 32.56 -4.65 6.56
CA GLU A 112 31.14 -4.47 6.94
C GLU A 112 30.54 -3.17 6.37
N ASN A 113 31.39 -2.17 6.09
CA ASN A 113 30.99 -0.85 5.64
C ASN A 113 31.18 -0.64 4.12
N GLN A 114 31.78 -1.62 3.44
CA GLN A 114 32.08 -1.55 2.01
C GLN A 114 31.48 -2.75 1.30
N ASP A 115 30.95 -2.52 0.12
CA ASP A 115 30.40 -3.62 -0.71
C ASP A 115 31.53 -4.37 -1.44
N LEU A 116 32.49 -4.92 -0.67
CA LEU A 116 33.73 -5.52 -1.13
C LEU A 116 33.99 -6.90 -0.52
N ALA A 117 34.39 -7.87 -1.34
CA ALA A 117 34.85 -9.18 -0.93
C ALA A 117 36.03 -9.66 -1.76
N LEU A 118 36.96 -10.43 -1.13
CA LEU A 118 37.98 -11.19 -1.81
C LEU A 118 37.68 -12.68 -1.70
N LEU A 119 37.77 -13.37 -2.85
CA LEU A 119 37.65 -14.82 -2.92
C LEU A 119 38.99 -15.44 -3.36
N GLU A 120 39.22 -16.64 -2.92
CA GLU A 120 40.36 -17.44 -3.34
C GLU A 120 39.88 -18.80 -3.88
N PHE A 121 40.43 -19.21 -5.03
CA PHE A 121 40.26 -20.55 -5.57
C PHE A 121 41.62 -21.12 -6.01
N SER A 122 41.74 -22.43 -6.05
CA SER A 122 42.98 -23.10 -6.47
C SER A 122 42.76 -23.85 -7.78
N ASP A 123 43.67 -23.67 -8.73
CA ASP A 123 43.74 -24.45 -9.97
C ASP A 123 45.18 -24.47 -10.50
N THR A 124 45.57 -25.62 -11.08
CA THR A 124 46.88 -25.80 -11.69
C THR A 124 46.95 -25.22 -13.10
N ARG A 125 45.85 -24.83 -13.70
CA ARG A 125 45.76 -24.15 -14.99
C ARG A 125 46.11 -22.68 -14.89
N GLU A 126 46.62 -22.14 -16.01
CA GLU A 126 46.94 -20.72 -16.08
C GLU A 126 45.73 -19.92 -16.51
N TYR A 127 45.34 -18.90 -15.71
CA TYR A 127 44.32 -17.94 -16.04
C TYR A 127 44.93 -16.51 -16.13
N SER A 128 44.38 -15.70 -17.02
CA SER A 128 44.79 -14.31 -17.12
C SER A 128 44.43 -13.51 -15.87
N ILE A 129 45.27 -12.54 -15.52
CA ILE A 129 45.12 -11.67 -14.35
C ILE A 129 44.89 -10.26 -14.87
N ALA A 130 43.89 -9.54 -14.30
CA ALA A 130 43.64 -8.15 -14.66
C ALA A 130 44.79 -7.25 -14.23
N THR A 131 45.22 -6.39 -15.15
CA THR A 131 46.21 -5.34 -14.85
C THR A 131 45.49 -4.23 -14.07
N ILE A 132 45.97 -3.90 -12.88
CA ILE A 132 45.43 -2.77 -12.12
C ILE A 132 46.00 -1.48 -12.66
N ALA A 133 45.14 -0.50 -12.93
CA ALA A 133 45.54 0.80 -13.42
C ALA A 133 46.50 1.51 -12.43
N GLU A 134 47.61 2.00 -12.94
CA GLU A 134 48.61 2.69 -12.14
C GLU A 134 48.22 4.16 -11.85
N PHE A 135 47.26 4.71 -12.59
CA PHE A 135 46.81 6.10 -12.41
C PHE A 135 45.65 6.19 -11.43
N THR A 136 45.63 7.30 -10.70
CA THR A 136 44.54 7.58 -9.75
C THR A 136 43.31 8.12 -10.48
N ILE A 137 42.17 7.46 -10.31
CA ILE A 137 40.88 7.95 -10.81
C ILE A 137 40.47 9.18 -9.97
N ASN A 138 40.32 10.31 -10.61
CA ASN A 138 39.93 11.59 -10.02
C ASN A 138 39.06 12.43 -10.99
N GLN A 139 38.72 13.66 -10.63
CA GLN A 139 37.87 14.53 -11.47
C GLN A 139 38.40 14.76 -12.89
N ASN A 140 39.72 14.68 -13.11
CA ASN A 140 40.31 14.82 -14.44
C ASN A 140 40.12 13.53 -15.30
N SER A 141 39.69 12.43 -14.69
CA SER A 141 39.40 11.18 -15.41
C SER A 141 37.99 11.15 -16.03
N ILE A 142 37.14 12.15 -15.74
CA ILE A 142 35.79 12.29 -16.34
C ILE A 142 35.94 12.44 -17.86
N GLY A 143 35.16 11.68 -18.62
CA GLY A 143 35.18 11.63 -20.07
C GLY A 143 35.99 10.46 -20.66
N LEU A 144 36.69 9.67 -19.83
CA LEU A 144 37.37 8.45 -20.30
C LEU A 144 36.32 7.39 -20.71
N GLU A 145 36.59 6.70 -21.83
CA GLU A 145 35.80 5.54 -22.20
C GLU A 145 36.05 4.39 -21.22
N VAL A 146 34.99 3.74 -20.79
CA VAL A 146 35.05 2.60 -19.86
C VAL A 146 34.36 1.38 -20.45
N VAL A 147 34.86 0.21 -20.11
CA VAL A 147 34.24 -1.07 -20.43
C VAL A 147 33.92 -1.79 -19.11
N ALA A 148 32.67 -2.05 -18.89
CA ALA A 148 32.24 -2.87 -17.75
C ALA A 148 31.99 -4.30 -18.22
N ALA A 149 32.57 -5.30 -17.51
CA ALA A 149 32.50 -6.70 -17.86
C ALA A 149 31.81 -7.52 -16.74
N GLY A 150 31.08 -8.57 -17.13
CA GLY A 150 30.44 -9.47 -16.16
C GLY A 150 29.59 -10.56 -16.81
N TYR A 151 28.94 -11.37 -15.98
CA TYR A 151 28.04 -12.44 -16.39
C TYR A 151 26.60 -12.09 -16.09
N VAL A 152 25.70 -12.28 -17.05
CA VAL A 152 24.26 -12.07 -16.90
C VAL A 152 23.66 -13.15 -15.99
N ALA A 153 22.92 -12.76 -14.95
CA ALA A 153 22.39 -13.71 -13.97
C ALA A 153 21.45 -14.76 -14.57
N GLU A 154 20.57 -14.35 -15.49
CA GLU A 154 19.54 -15.23 -16.07
C GLU A 154 20.13 -16.25 -17.03
N THR A 155 20.98 -15.79 -17.96
CA THR A 155 21.49 -16.60 -19.07
C THR A 155 22.83 -17.27 -18.73
N GLY A 156 23.56 -16.72 -17.74
CA GLY A 156 24.93 -17.12 -17.46
C GLY A 156 25.93 -16.75 -18.55
N GLN A 157 25.54 -15.93 -19.53
CA GLN A 157 26.41 -15.49 -20.60
C GLN A 157 27.31 -14.33 -20.16
N TYR A 158 28.53 -14.34 -20.64
CA TYR A 158 29.47 -13.23 -20.51
C TYR A 158 28.96 -12.02 -21.33
N ARG A 159 29.10 -10.83 -20.77
CA ARG A 159 28.72 -9.58 -21.43
C ARG A 159 29.68 -8.46 -21.09
N THR A 160 29.98 -7.61 -22.05
CA THR A 160 30.61 -6.30 -21.85
C THR A 160 29.65 -5.18 -22.23
N THR A 161 29.82 -4.02 -21.62
CA THR A 161 29.13 -2.79 -22.02
C THR A 161 30.10 -1.63 -22.01
N LYS A 162 30.05 -0.82 -23.06
CA LYS A 162 30.86 0.42 -23.20
C LYS A 162 30.08 1.60 -22.63
N GLY A 163 30.79 2.53 -22.06
CA GLY A 163 30.26 3.76 -21.53
C GLY A 163 31.35 4.81 -21.35
N THR A 164 31.01 5.86 -20.64
CA THR A 164 31.94 6.98 -20.32
C THR A 164 31.95 7.17 -18.82
N LEU A 165 33.10 7.44 -18.24
CA LEU A 165 33.22 7.85 -16.86
C LEU A 165 32.67 9.27 -16.72
N GLU A 166 31.54 9.39 -16.01
CA GLU A 166 30.77 10.63 -15.93
C GLU A 166 30.92 11.35 -14.58
N GLN A 167 31.27 10.57 -13.55
CA GLN A 167 31.42 11.12 -12.19
C GLN A 167 32.54 10.39 -11.45
N VAL A 168 33.30 11.15 -10.72
CA VAL A 168 34.25 10.64 -9.74
C VAL A 168 33.99 11.36 -8.43
N SER A 169 33.75 10.65 -7.37
CA SER A 169 33.52 11.25 -6.06
C SER A 169 34.79 11.12 -5.22
N ASP A 170 35.34 12.26 -4.83
CA ASP A 170 36.44 12.32 -3.85
C ASP A 170 35.99 11.90 -2.46
N ARG A 171 34.67 11.88 -2.23
CA ARG A 171 33.99 11.40 -1.03
C ARG A 171 33.14 10.19 -1.43
N PRO A 172 33.59 8.96 -1.14
CA PRO A 172 32.79 7.79 -1.50
C PRO A 172 31.37 7.84 -0.94
N LEU A 173 30.43 7.36 -1.72
CA LEU A 173 29.08 7.09 -1.23
C LEU A 173 29.12 5.88 -0.27
N ARG A 174 28.09 5.73 0.55
CA ARG A 174 27.92 4.57 1.42
C ARG A 174 28.18 3.26 0.63
N ASP A 175 28.81 2.30 1.26
CA ASP A 175 29.30 1.05 0.67
C ASP A 175 30.51 1.23 -0.29
N GLY A 176 31.18 2.40 -0.30
CA GLY A 176 32.44 2.64 -1.00
C GLY A 176 32.31 3.07 -2.46
N TYR A 177 31.12 3.32 -2.96
CA TYR A 177 30.91 3.71 -4.35
C TYR A 177 31.49 5.10 -4.65
N SER A 178 32.40 5.16 -5.62
CA SER A 178 33.17 6.38 -5.90
C SER A 178 33.28 6.74 -7.39
N VAL A 179 32.96 5.80 -8.30
CA VAL A 179 33.01 6.04 -9.74
C VAL A 179 31.65 5.85 -10.38
N GLY A 180 31.18 6.89 -11.08
CA GLY A 180 29.91 6.92 -11.80
C GLY A 180 30.17 6.87 -13.32
N TYR A 181 29.53 5.97 -14.07
CA TYR A 181 29.74 5.78 -15.49
C TYR A 181 28.47 5.44 -16.24
N SER A 182 28.37 5.78 -17.51
CA SER A 182 27.27 5.40 -18.39
C SER A 182 27.43 3.97 -18.92
N GLY A 183 26.35 3.38 -19.41
CA GLY A 183 26.32 2.04 -20.02
C GLY A 183 25.19 1.17 -19.50
N ASP A 184 24.92 0.07 -20.20
CA ASP A 184 23.82 -0.85 -19.90
C ASP A 184 24.28 -1.99 -18.97
N ILE A 185 24.30 -1.73 -17.68
CA ILE A 185 24.59 -2.76 -16.67
C ILE A 185 23.36 -3.59 -16.39
N VAL A 186 23.51 -4.91 -16.49
CA VAL A 186 22.44 -5.88 -16.20
C VAL A 186 22.74 -6.70 -14.96
N GLN A 187 21.70 -7.29 -14.39
CA GLN A 187 21.80 -8.13 -13.21
C GLN A 187 22.78 -9.29 -13.39
N GLY A 188 23.64 -9.51 -12.38
CA GLY A 188 24.70 -10.50 -12.39
C GLY A 188 26.07 -9.93 -12.78
N MET A 189 26.17 -8.75 -13.38
CA MET A 189 27.45 -8.10 -13.66
C MET A 189 28.10 -7.48 -12.41
N SER A 190 27.38 -7.41 -11.28
CA SER A 190 27.94 -6.93 -10.00
C SER A 190 29.19 -7.74 -9.59
N GLY A 191 30.24 -7.03 -9.21
CA GLY A 191 31.56 -7.59 -8.87
C GLY A 191 32.50 -7.80 -10.05
N GLY A 192 32.00 -7.69 -11.29
CA GLY A 192 32.82 -7.69 -12.49
C GLY A 192 33.58 -6.37 -12.65
N GLY A 193 34.67 -6.39 -13.43
CA GLY A 193 35.58 -5.25 -13.58
C GLY A 193 35.01 -4.08 -14.37
N ILE A 194 35.49 -2.89 -14.04
CA ILE A 194 35.38 -1.68 -14.86
C ILE A 194 36.79 -1.38 -15.36
N PHE A 195 36.94 -1.22 -16.66
CA PHE A 195 38.25 -1.10 -17.33
C PHE A 195 38.30 0.18 -18.16
N VAL A 196 39.52 0.77 -18.25
CA VAL A 196 39.92 1.80 -19.20
C VAL A 196 41.16 1.26 -19.97
N ASP A 197 41.12 1.21 -21.28
CA ASP A 197 42.19 0.68 -22.12
C ASP A 197 42.70 -0.70 -21.68
N GLY A 198 41.80 -1.56 -21.18
CA GLY A 198 42.11 -2.90 -20.67
C GLY A 198 42.66 -2.97 -19.25
N GLU A 199 42.88 -1.85 -18.58
CA GLU A 199 43.32 -1.78 -17.19
C GLU A 199 42.15 -1.63 -16.21
N LEU A 200 42.18 -2.37 -15.10
CA LEU A 200 41.14 -2.40 -14.06
C LEU A 200 41.16 -1.12 -13.24
N ILE A 201 40.10 -0.32 -13.34
CA ILE A 201 39.92 0.95 -12.58
C ILE A 201 38.94 0.80 -11.42
N GLY A 202 38.17 -0.28 -11.38
CA GLY A 202 37.17 -0.52 -10.33
C GLY A 202 36.34 -1.78 -10.59
N ILE A 203 35.33 -1.99 -9.74
CA ILE A 203 34.34 -3.06 -9.92
C ILE A 203 32.91 -2.50 -9.98
N ASN A 204 32.09 -3.14 -10.79
CA ASN A 204 30.65 -2.85 -10.90
C ASN A 204 29.96 -3.12 -9.58
N GLY A 205 29.07 -2.22 -9.16
CA GLY A 205 28.28 -2.43 -7.97
C GLY A 205 26.81 -2.18 -8.15
N ARG A 206 26.42 -1.00 -8.63
CA ARG A 206 25.03 -0.58 -8.74
C ARG A 206 24.70 -0.09 -10.14
N SER A 207 23.57 -0.55 -10.67
CA SER A 207 23.02 0.02 -11.91
C SER A 207 22.51 1.43 -11.69
N ALA A 208 22.40 2.25 -12.76
CA ALA A 208 21.70 3.51 -12.74
C ALA A 208 20.30 3.36 -12.11
N HIS A 209 19.86 4.34 -11.33
CA HIS A 209 18.58 4.40 -10.62
C HIS A 209 18.45 3.61 -9.30
N PRO A 210 19.42 3.66 -8.38
CA PRO A 210 19.17 3.18 -7.02
C PRO A 210 18.30 4.16 -6.25
N ILE A 211 17.73 3.66 -5.14
CA ILE A 211 16.78 4.33 -4.27
C ILE A 211 17.43 5.52 -3.54
N LEU A 212 16.66 6.59 -3.27
CA LEU A 212 17.09 7.86 -2.66
C LEU A 212 18.00 7.76 -1.41
N SER A 213 17.79 6.75 -0.56
CA SER A 213 18.59 6.52 0.65
C SER A 213 20.02 6.04 0.39
N ASN A 214 20.37 5.75 -0.84
CA ASN A 214 21.68 5.18 -1.20
C ASN A 214 22.73 6.22 -1.63
N TYR A 215 22.34 7.49 -1.76
CA TYR A 215 23.25 8.59 -2.13
C TYR A 215 23.64 9.40 -0.89
N ILE A 216 24.24 8.72 0.06
CA ILE A 216 24.76 9.33 1.28
C ILE A 216 26.26 9.16 1.23
N TYR A 217 27.01 10.24 1.44
CA TYR A 217 28.47 10.14 1.58
C TYR A 217 28.83 9.31 2.80
N GLU A 218 29.87 8.51 2.65
CA GLU A 218 30.33 7.59 3.71
C GLU A 218 30.78 8.35 4.96
N ASP A 219 31.37 9.52 4.79
CA ASP A 219 31.91 10.36 5.86
C ASP A 219 30.83 11.06 6.72
N GLY A 220 29.57 11.07 6.26
CA GLY A 220 28.45 11.65 6.98
C GLY A 220 28.49 13.15 7.26
N THR A 221 29.53 13.85 6.83
CA THR A 221 29.77 15.26 7.19
C THR A 221 28.91 16.27 6.46
N LYS A 222 28.54 15.98 5.22
CA LYS A 222 27.62 16.78 4.40
C LYS A 222 26.91 15.85 3.43
N GLN A 223 25.59 15.90 3.43
CA GLN A 223 24.81 15.11 2.48
C GLN A 223 24.91 15.73 1.08
N PRO A 224 24.82 14.91 0.00
CA PRO A 224 24.72 15.44 -1.34
C PRO A 224 23.50 16.34 -1.48
N THR A 225 23.64 17.44 -2.22
CA THR A 225 22.52 18.29 -2.60
C THR A 225 21.59 17.56 -3.58
N ASP A 226 20.36 18.05 -3.74
CA ASP A 226 19.40 17.49 -4.69
C ASP A 226 19.96 17.44 -6.11
N ALA A 227 20.74 18.45 -6.52
CA ALA A 227 21.39 18.50 -7.82
C ALA A 227 22.49 17.43 -7.97
N GLU A 228 23.31 17.21 -6.94
CA GLU A 228 24.33 16.16 -6.90
C GLU A 228 23.69 14.77 -6.93
N ILE A 229 22.63 14.55 -6.16
CA ILE A 229 21.87 13.28 -6.17
C ILE A 229 21.32 12.98 -7.58
N GLN A 230 20.88 14.00 -8.30
CA GLN A 230 20.40 13.86 -9.68
C GLN A 230 21.47 13.35 -10.62
N GLN A 231 22.62 13.98 -10.58
CA GLN A 231 23.77 13.57 -11.37
C GLN A 231 24.18 12.13 -11.01
N MET A 232 24.15 11.78 -9.72
CA MET A 232 24.49 10.46 -9.21
C MET A 232 23.53 9.37 -9.68
N ARG A 233 22.26 9.69 -9.91
CA ARG A 233 21.25 8.72 -10.37
C ARG A 233 21.30 8.45 -11.86
N ALA A 234 21.91 9.34 -12.63
CA ALA A 234 22.01 9.19 -14.09
C ALA A 234 23.01 8.12 -14.52
N VAL A 235 23.86 7.66 -13.60
CA VAL A 235 25.01 6.79 -13.89
C VAL A 235 24.97 5.49 -13.09
N ASN A 236 25.66 4.47 -13.60
CA ASN A 236 25.98 3.28 -12.82
C ASN A 236 27.12 3.59 -11.87
N TRP A 237 27.10 2.95 -10.70
CA TRP A 237 28.10 3.19 -9.68
C TRP A 237 28.98 1.96 -9.47
N GLY A 238 30.29 2.21 -9.47
CA GLY A 238 31.32 1.25 -9.11
C GLY A 238 32.17 1.74 -7.95
N ILE A 239 32.96 0.81 -7.39
CA ILE A 239 33.96 1.10 -6.38
C ILE A 239 35.29 1.21 -7.10
N SER A 240 35.96 2.37 -7.00
CA SER A 240 37.25 2.58 -7.66
C SER A 240 38.32 1.64 -7.08
N ILE A 241 39.28 1.25 -7.89
CA ILE A 241 40.38 0.38 -7.45
C ILE A 241 41.19 1.04 -6.34
N ASN A 242 41.34 2.35 -6.36
CA ASN A 242 42.02 3.09 -5.31
C ASN A 242 41.31 2.97 -3.97
N THR A 243 39.96 3.13 -3.96
CA THR A 243 39.12 2.91 -2.77
C THR A 243 39.22 1.44 -2.32
N LEU A 244 39.18 0.48 -3.23
CA LEU A 244 39.26 -0.95 -2.95
C LEU A 244 40.58 -1.30 -2.22
N LEU A 245 41.72 -0.83 -2.73
CA LEU A 245 43.05 -1.10 -2.16
C LEU A 245 43.22 -0.56 -0.73
N THR A 246 42.53 0.56 -0.39
CA THR A 246 42.56 1.11 1.00
C THR A 246 41.83 0.25 2.02
N TYR A 247 40.87 -0.59 1.60
CA TYR A 247 40.11 -1.48 2.51
C TYR A 247 40.64 -2.91 2.58
N ILE A 248 41.52 -3.30 1.64
CA ILE A 248 42.21 -4.61 1.72
C ILE A 248 43.38 -4.51 2.70
N ARG A 249 43.46 -5.46 3.62
CA ARG A 249 44.55 -5.46 4.60
C ARG A 249 45.92 -5.49 3.94
N PRO A 250 46.88 -4.70 4.44
CA PRO A 250 48.25 -4.66 3.89
C PRO A 250 48.93 -6.03 3.80
N GLU A 251 48.62 -6.94 4.72
CA GLU A 251 49.16 -8.31 4.72
C GLU A 251 48.68 -9.13 3.53
N ILE A 252 47.39 -8.93 3.11
CA ILE A 252 46.81 -9.58 1.92
C ILE A 252 47.44 -8.99 0.66
N LEU A 253 47.51 -7.65 0.60
CA LEU A 253 48.13 -6.95 -0.55
C LEU A 253 49.55 -7.41 -0.76
N SER A 254 50.36 -7.43 0.33
CA SER A 254 51.76 -7.89 0.30
C SER A 254 51.86 -9.37 -0.08
N ALA A 255 50.97 -10.23 0.43
CA ALA A 255 51.00 -11.68 0.17
C ALA A 255 50.79 -12.01 -1.31
N TYR A 256 50.04 -11.14 -2.06
CA TYR A 256 49.72 -11.31 -3.46
C TYR A 256 50.44 -10.33 -4.41
N ASN A 257 51.46 -9.58 -3.89
CA ASN A 257 52.21 -8.53 -4.60
C ASN A 257 51.30 -7.46 -5.24
N LEU A 258 50.17 -7.15 -4.61
CA LEU A 258 49.27 -6.05 -5.04
C LEU A 258 49.84 -4.69 -4.58
N PRO A 259 49.56 -3.60 -5.30
CA PRO A 259 50.04 -2.27 -4.92
C PRO A 259 49.47 -1.85 -3.57
N LEU A 260 50.30 -1.25 -2.72
CA LEU A 260 49.89 -0.64 -1.47
C LEU A 260 49.19 0.67 -1.73
N PRO A 261 48.08 0.99 -1.04
CA PRO A 261 47.35 2.25 -1.24
C PRO A 261 48.26 3.40 -0.89
N GLN A 262 48.24 4.45 -1.74
CA GLN A 262 48.80 5.74 -1.41
C GLN A 262 47.86 6.43 -0.41
N VAL A 263 48.24 6.45 0.86
CA VAL A 263 47.44 7.07 1.94
C VAL A 263 47.54 8.58 1.81
N ASN A 264 46.43 9.25 1.48
CA ASN A 264 46.26 10.67 1.70
C ASN A 264 45.90 10.90 3.18
N PRO A 265 46.67 11.67 3.98
CA PRO A 265 46.57 11.65 5.45
C PRO A 265 45.39 12.39 6.06
N ASP A 266 44.42 12.89 5.28
CA ASP A 266 43.43 13.88 5.76
C ASP A 266 41.93 13.42 5.70
N ILE A 267 41.62 12.14 5.80
CA ILE A 267 40.20 11.73 5.94
C ILE A 267 40.01 10.84 7.19
N GLU A 268 39.71 11.49 8.31
CA GLU A 268 39.06 10.81 9.44
C GLU A 268 37.59 10.53 9.08
N THR A 269 37.22 9.25 9.00
CA THR A 269 35.84 8.84 8.81
C THR A 269 35.04 9.04 10.11
N THR A 270 34.32 10.12 10.21
CA THR A 270 33.30 10.31 11.25
C THR A 270 32.00 9.64 10.82
N ALA A 271 31.44 8.81 11.69
CA ALA A 271 30.13 8.17 11.49
C ALA A 271 29.03 9.23 11.25
N PRO A 272 27.99 8.90 10.46
CA PRO A 272 26.95 9.86 10.14
C PRO A 272 26.30 10.45 11.39
N THR A 273 26.29 11.78 11.52
CA THR A 273 25.86 12.50 12.72
C THR A 273 24.42 13.03 12.65
N GLY A 274 23.73 12.88 11.53
CA GLY A 274 22.37 13.39 11.33
C GLY A 274 21.30 12.58 12.08
N TYR A 275 20.15 13.20 12.28
CA TYR A 275 19.01 12.55 12.94
C TYR A 275 18.49 11.35 12.18
N ILE A 276 18.45 11.42 10.85
CA ILE A 276 17.99 10.32 9.97
C ILE A 276 18.89 9.09 10.10
N ALA A 277 20.19 9.28 10.14
CA ALA A 277 21.13 8.18 10.31
C ALA A 277 20.97 7.45 11.66
N LYS A 278 20.61 8.21 12.72
CA LYS A 278 20.27 7.62 14.02
C LYS A 278 18.98 6.79 13.95
N LEU A 279 17.95 7.29 13.25
CA LEU A 279 16.70 6.54 13.03
C LEU A 279 16.96 5.26 12.24
N GLU A 280 17.75 5.35 11.17
CA GLU A 280 18.11 4.19 10.34
C GLU A 280 18.90 3.15 11.14
N ALA A 281 19.91 3.58 11.89
CA ALA A 281 20.70 2.67 12.75
C ALA A 281 19.82 1.98 13.82
N LYS A 282 18.91 2.75 14.45
CA LYS A 282 17.92 2.20 15.40
C LYS A 282 17.05 1.14 14.72
N ALA A 283 16.48 1.46 13.55
CA ALA A 283 15.62 0.56 12.78
C ALA A 283 16.36 -0.72 12.36
N LYS A 284 17.58 -0.58 11.84
CA LYS A 284 18.43 -1.70 11.41
C LYS A 284 18.74 -2.67 12.55
N GLY A 285 18.87 -2.17 13.78
CA GLY A 285 19.18 -2.97 14.96
C GLY A 285 18.14 -4.05 15.26
N PHE A 286 16.86 -3.72 15.15
CA PHE A 286 15.75 -4.62 15.50
C PHE A 286 15.00 -5.19 14.27
N THR A 287 15.35 -4.80 13.04
CA THR A 287 14.75 -5.37 11.84
C THR A 287 15.57 -6.55 11.35
N VAL A 288 14.92 -7.67 11.06
CA VAL A 288 15.55 -8.90 10.59
C VAL A 288 15.09 -9.25 9.19
N ARG A 289 15.93 -9.95 8.41
CA ARG A 289 15.56 -10.60 7.17
C ARG A 289 15.08 -12.02 7.43
N ILE A 290 14.03 -12.44 6.75
CA ILE A 290 13.47 -13.79 6.84
C ILE A 290 13.64 -14.45 5.47
N ASP A 291 14.33 -15.60 5.45
CA ASP A 291 14.53 -16.38 4.24
C ASP A 291 13.79 -17.72 4.36
N SER A 292 13.09 -18.14 3.30
CA SER A 292 12.41 -19.44 3.23
C SER A 292 13.00 -20.29 2.10
N SER A 293 13.18 -21.60 2.35
CA SER A 293 13.65 -22.58 1.36
C SER A 293 12.76 -23.82 1.35
N SER A 294 12.53 -24.41 0.15
CA SER A 294 11.73 -25.64 0.00
C SER A 294 12.58 -26.88 0.19
N LYS A 295 12.05 -27.87 0.92
CA LYS A 295 12.69 -29.18 1.09
C LYS A 295 12.62 -30.08 -0.16
N THR A 296 11.72 -29.79 -1.09
CA THR A 296 11.42 -30.69 -2.21
C THR A 296 12.27 -30.46 -3.46
N ASN A 297 12.88 -29.29 -3.64
CA ASN A 297 13.57 -28.95 -4.90
C ASN A 297 15.07 -28.68 -4.76
N GLY A 298 15.69 -28.90 -3.60
CA GLY A 298 17.17 -28.84 -3.42
C GLY A 298 17.86 -27.52 -3.78
N SER A 299 17.13 -26.49 -4.13
CA SER A 299 17.63 -25.21 -4.66
C SER A 299 17.15 -24.03 -3.83
N GLY A 300 18.09 -23.29 -3.29
CA GLY A 300 18.09 -21.87 -2.88
C GLY A 300 16.87 -21.29 -2.17
N VAL A 301 17.04 -20.07 -1.64
CA VAL A 301 15.99 -19.23 -1.04
C VAL A 301 14.89 -18.99 -2.05
N ILE A 302 13.68 -19.49 -1.78
CA ILE A 302 12.52 -19.36 -2.65
C ILE A 302 11.81 -18.01 -2.44
N ALA A 303 11.73 -17.57 -1.18
CA ALA A 303 11.13 -16.27 -0.84
C ALA A 303 11.91 -15.63 0.32
N ASN A 304 11.87 -14.32 0.39
CA ASN A 304 12.38 -13.56 1.51
C ASN A 304 11.38 -12.49 1.94
N GLY A 305 11.49 -12.11 3.20
CA GLY A 305 10.72 -11.03 3.80
C GLY A 305 11.51 -10.36 4.91
N SER A 306 10.82 -9.55 5.67
CA SER A 306 11.38 -8.83 6.81
C SER A 306 10.59 -9.13 8.08
N GLY A 307 11.15 -8.80 9.24
CA GLY A 307 10.48 -8.94 10.53
C GLY A 307 11.03 -7.94 11.55
N VAL A 308 10.33 -7.78 12.65
CA VAL A 308 10.64 -6.81 13.71
C VAL A 308 10.78 -7.54 15.04
N ILE A 309 11.90 -7.41 15.71
CA ILE A 309 12.12 -7.96 17.06
C ILE A 309 11.31 -7.11 18.06
N ILE A 310 10.29 -7.71 18.67
CA ILE A 310 9.35 -7.01 19.57
C ILE A 310 9.47 -7.41 21.04
N ALA A 311 10.13 -8.51 21.34
CA ALA A 311 10.37 -8.98 22.71
C ALA A 311 11.60 -9.88 22.81
N LYS A 312 12.16 -9.97 24.02
CA LYS A 312 13.29 -10.83 24.38
C LYS A 312 13.07 -11.41 25.77
N GLU A 313 13.19 -12.74 25.90
CA GLU A 313 13.22 -13.47 27.17
C GLU A 313 14.46 -14.37 27.24
N GLY A 314 15.41 -14.03 28.07
CA GLY A 314 16.71 -14.72 28.11
C GLY A 314 17.41 -14.64 26.76
N ASN A 315 17.62 -15.80 26.11
CA ASN A 315 18.21 -15.90 24.77
C ASN A 315 17.17 -16.03 23.66
N ILE A 316 15.88 -15.99 23.97
CA ILE A 316 14.79 -16.16 23.00
C ILE A 316 14.29 -14.78 22.56
N TYR A 317 14.28 -14.55 21.26
CA TYR A 317 13.78 -13.35 20.60
C TYR A 317 12.47 -13.64 19.90
N THR A 318 11.48 -12.78 20.09
CA THR A 318 10.20 -12.84 19.38
C THR A 318 10.15 -11.80 18.28
N VAL A 319 9.79 -12.24 17.08
CA VAL A 319 9.71 -11.43 15.86
C VAL A 319 8.26 -11.36 15.39
N LEU A 320 7.79 -10.15 15.07
CA LEU A 320 6.53 -9.86 14.39
C LEU A 320 6.82 -9.66 12.90
N THR A 321 5.99 -10.25 12.04
CA THR A 321 6.12 -10.15 10.58
C THR A 321 4.74 -10.23 9.90
N ALA A 322 4.70 -10.06 8.58
CA ALA A 322 3.51 -10.35 7.79
C ALA A 322 3.36 -11.87 7.57
N ASP A 323 2.12 -12.37 7.64
CA ASP A 323 1.83 -13.80 7.57
C ASP A 323 2.24 -14.44 6.23
N HIS A 324 2.06 -13.71 5.13
CA HIS A 324 2.45 -14.19 3.80
C HIS A 324 3.97 -14.37 3.62
N VAL A 325 4.81 -13.80 4.49
CA VAL A 325 6.27 -14.01 4.52
C VAL A 325 6.61 -15.42 4.99
N LEU A 326 5.79 -15.96 5.88
CA LEU A 326 5.87 -17.32 6.35
C LEU A 326 4.90 -18.17 5.53
N CYS A 327 5.39 -19.16 4.79
CA CYS A 327 4.62 -20.10 3.97
C CYS A 327 4.19 -19.61 2.57
N GLY A 328 4.43 -18.38 2.19
CA GLY A 328 4.01 -17.80 0.91
C GLY A 328 2.50 -17.66 0.79
N GLU A 329 2.05 -17.12 -0.33
CA GLU A 329 0.64 -16.89 -0.60
C GLU A 329 -0.20 -18.18 -0.83
N MET A 330 0.45 -19.32 -1.05
CA MET A 330 -0.20 -20.62 -1.27
C MET A 330 -0.67 -21.32 0.02
N ALA A 331 -0.33 -20.77 1.18
CA ALA A 331 -0.44 -21.49 2.46
C ALA A 331 -1.83 -21.43 3.11
N ARG A 332 -2.89 -21.52 2.33
CA ARG A 332 -4.23 -21.84 2.86
C ARG A 332 -4.45 -23.33 3.12
N THR A 333 -3.45 -24.17 2.85
CA THR A 333 -3.46 -25.60 3.13
C THR A 333 -2.13 -25.99 3.76
N ASP A 334 -2.03 -27.11 4.47
CA ASP A 334 -0.91 -27.66 5.28
C ASP A 334 0.51 -27.64 4.64
N THR A 335 0.75 -26.87 3.60
CA THR A 335 1.97 -26.86 2.79
C THR A 335 3.16 -26.18 3.46
N CYS A 336 2.97 -25.40 4.55
CA CYS A 336 4.06 -24.81 5.32
C CYS A 336 5.04 -25.85 5.89
N ALA A 337 4.62 -27.11 6.05
CA ALA A 337 5.45 -28.20 6.52
C ALA A 337 6.70 -28.45 5.65
N ASN A 338 6.62 -28.07 4.36
CA ASN A 338 7.67 -28.34 3.38
C ASN A 338 8.73 -27.25 3.27
N PHE A 339 8.60 -26.13 4.03
CA PHE A 339 9.59 -25.05 4.04
C PHE A 339 10.46 -25.09 5.30
N THR A 340 11.70 -24.63 5.17
CA THR A 340 12.59 -24.25 6.27
C THR A 340 12.74 -22.74 6.27
N TYR A 341 12.81 -22.16 7.46
CA TYR A 341 12.91 -20.72 7.66
C TYR A 341 14.17 -20.38 8.43
N THR A 342 14.83 -19.32 7.99
CA THR A 342 15.96 -18.73 8.71
C THR A 342 15.74 -17.23 8.88
N VAL A 343 16.27 -16.70 9.98
CA VAL A 343 16.33 -15.27 10.23
C VAL A 343 17.78 -14.81 10.12
N VAL A 344 18.00 -13.71 9.42
CA VAL A 344 19.31 -13.03 9.37
C VAL A 344 19.21 -11.74 10.17
N THR A 345 20.02 -11.67 11.21
CA THR A 345 20.04 -10.54 12.15
C THR A 345 20.93 -9.40 11.66
N SER A 346 20.90 -8.25 12.34
CA SER A 346 21.61 -7.02 11.95
C SER A 346 23.14 -7.18 11.85
N ASP A 347 23.71 -8.19 12.53
CA ASP A 347 25.12 -8.57 12.46
C ASP A 347 25.44 -9.55 11.30
N GLY A 348 24.46 -9.83 10.42
CA GLY A 348 24.60 -10.72 9.29
C GLY A 348 24.56 -12.23 9.63
N LYS A 349 24.41 -12.59 10.90
CA LYS A 349 24.38 -14.00 11.32
C LYS A 349 23.03 -14.62 11.03
N THR A 350 23.04 -15.85 10.52
CA THR A 350 21.83 -16.64 10.22
C THR A 350 21.46 -17.52 11.41
N ARG A 351 20.17 -17.53 11.77
CA ARG A 351 19.58 -18.37 12.82
C ARG A 351 18.41 -19.17 12.24
N ASN A 352 18.22 -20.39 12.72
CA ASN A 352 17.06 -21.17 12.36
C ASN A 352 15.82 -20.68 13.13
N ILE A 353 14.69 -20.65 12.44
CA ILE A 353 13.38 -20.41 13.05
C ILE A 353 12.82 -21.77 13.45
N GLU A 354 12.45 -21.91 14.71
CA GLU A 354 11.78 -23.11 15.18
C GLU A 354 10.31 -23.07 14.77
N LYS A 355 9.89 -24.00 13.90
CA LYS A 355 8.54 -24.02 13.31
C LYS A 355 7.43 -24.12 14.35
N SER A 356 7.67 -24.81 15.46
CA SER A 356 6.72 -24.92 16.58
C SER A 356 6.35 -23.59 17.22
N THR A 357 7.20 -22.56 17.05
CA THR A 357 7.00 -21.21 17.59
C THR A 357 6.23 -20.29 16.66
N ILE A 358 5.97 -20.71 15.41
CA ILE A 358 5.23 -19.89 14.45
C ILE A 358 3.76 -19.86 14.82
N ILE A 359 3.24 -18.68 15.16
CA ILE A 359 1.83 -18.44 15.41
C ILE A 359 1.34 -17.47 14.35
N ARG A 360 0.33 -17.89 13.58
CA ARG A 360 -0.27 -17.15 12.48
C ARG A 360 -1.66 -16.66 12.87
N GLN A 361 -2.02 -15.46 12.46
CA GLN A 361 -3.36 -14.94 12.64
C GLN A 361 -4.15 -15.04 11.34
N GLU A 362 -5.11 -15.94 11.31
CA GLU A 362 -6.03 -16.04 10.18
C GLU A 362 -6.89 -14.76 10.03
N GLY A 363 -7.02 -14.27 8.80
CA GLY A 363 -7.86 -13.10 8.47
C GLY A 363 -7.15 -11.75 8.56
N VAL A 364 -6.02 -11.68 9.24
CA VAL A 364 -5.10 -10.53 9.26
C VAL A 364 -3.71 -11.02 8.85
N ASP A 365 -3.03 -10.31 7.99
CA ASP A 365 -1.72 -10.72 7.48
C ASP A 365 -0.59 -10.48 8.51
N LEU A 366 -0.74 -11.06 9.70
CA LEU A 366 0.23 -10.99 10.80
C LEU A 366 0.60 -12.39 11.30
N ALA A 367 1.88 -12.56 11.61
CA ALA A 367 2.42 -13.73 12.24
C ALA A 367 3.56 -13.37 13.21
N VAL A 368 3.81 -14.26 14.17
CA VAL A 368 4.97 -14.18 15.05
C VAL A 368 5.74 -15.49 15.04
N PHE A 369 7.04 -15.41 15.31
CA PHE A 369 7.88 -16.58 15.52
C PHE A 369 9.01 -16.26 16.51
N GLN A 370 9.73 -17.31 16.95
CA GLN A 370 10.86 -17.15 17.86
C GLN A 370 12.14 -17.73 17.26
N PHE A 371 13.27 -17.14 17.65
CA PHE A 371 14.58 -17.67 17.39
C PHE A 371 15.48 -17.51 18.63
N GLU A 372 16.47 -18.37 18.77
CA GLU A 372 17.43 -18.32 19.88
C GLU A 372 18.74 -17.68 19.44
N SER A 373 19.29 -16.79 20.29
CA SER A 373 20.63 -16.23 20.13
C SER A 373 21.21 -15.78 21.46
N ARG A 374 22.54 -16.01 21.61
CA ARG A 374 23.32 -15.47 22.74
C ARG A 374 23.80 -14.03 22.46
N ASP A 375 23.75 -13.58 21.21
CA ASP A 375 24.08 -12.22 20.83
C ASP A 375 22.95 -11.26 21.30
N ASN A 376 23.29 -9.99 21.55
CA ASN A 376 22.36 -9.03 22.09
C ASN A 376 21.83 -8.10 20.97
N TYR A 377 20.60 -8.31 20.55
CA TYR A 377 19.90 -7.45 19.60
C TYR A 377 18.94 -6.51 20.30
N PRO A 378 18.79 -5.26 19.83
CA PRO A 378 17.80 -4.35 20.39
C PRO A 378 16.38 -4.84 20.11
N VAL A 379 15.47 -4.49 21.00
CA VAL A 379 14.03 -4.74 20.88
C VAL A 379 13.36 -3.43 20.43
N ALA A 380 12.44 -3.52 19.48
CA ALA A 380 11.71 -2.38 18.97
C ALA A 380 10.75 -1.80 20.01
N GLU A 381 10.71 -0.49 20.10
CA GLU A 381 9.66 0.23 20.85
C GLU A 381 8.41 0.30 19.98
N ILE A 382 7.30 -0.19 20.52
CA ILE A 382 5.99 -0.18 19.87
C ILE A 382 5.23 1.08 20.28
N ALA A 383 4.74 1.86 19.33
CA ALA A 383 3.98 3.09 19.59
C ALA A 383 2.53 2.92 19.15
N ASN A 384 1.66 2.56 20.12
CA ASN A 384 0.24 2.33 19.90
C ASN A 384 -0.55 3.65 19.93
N TYR A 385 -0.58 4.34 18.82
CA TYR A 385 -1.42 5.49 18.53
C TYR A 385 -1.77 5.52 17.04
N ASN A 386 -2.80 6.24 16.66
CA ASN A 386 -3.16 6.43 15.26
C ASN A 386 -2.43 7.67 14.71
N PRO A 387 -1.51 7.51 13.73
CA PRO A 387 -0.83 8.63 13.12
C PRO A 387 -1.82 9.46 12.28
N ASN A 388 -1.61 10.77 12.24
CA ASN A 388 -2.41 11.67 11.42
C ASN A 388 -1.92 11.71 9.96
N THR A 389 -2.82 12.01 9.03
CA THR A 389 -2.44 12.31 7.64
C THR A 389 -1.44 13.46 7.62
N GLY A 390 -0.34 13.26 6.90
CA GLY A 390 0.78 14.20 6.82
C GLY A 390 1.91 13.94 7.81
N ASP A 391 1.73 13.09 8.83
CA ASP A 391 2.80 12.73 9.76
C ASP A 391 3.97 12.05 9.03
N PHE A 392 5.17 12.27 9.51
CA PHE A 392 6.37 11.62 8.99
C PHE A 392 6.40 10.14 9.32
N VAL A 393 6.75 9.32 8.35
CA VAL A 393 6.83 7.87 8.47
C VAL A 393 8.06 7.32 7.76
N PHE A 394 8.62 6.24 8.29
CA PHE A 394 9.74 5.53 7.67
C PHE A 394 9.38 4.05 7.49
N ALA A 395 9.77 3.47 6.36
CA ALA A 395 9.68 2.05 6.12
C ALA A 395 11.08 1.43 6.14
N ALA A 396 11.22 0.30 6.85
CA ALA A 396 12.48 -0.38 7.05
C ALA A 396 12.34 -1.88 6.75
N GLY A 397 13.27 -2.45 5.96
CA GLY A 397 13.22 -3.86 5.61
C GLY A 397 14.30 -4.26 4.61
N PHE A 398 14.16 -5.48 4.08
CA PHE A 398 15.12 -6.09 3.17
C PHE A 398 14.46 -6.40 1.81
N PRO A 399 14.43 -5.43 0.88
CA PRO A 399 13.82 -5.64 -0.43
C PRO A 399 14.55 -6.71 -1.24
N LYS A 400 13.79 -7.52 -1.98
CA LYS A 400 14.29 -8.39 -3.04
C LYS A 400 14.05 -7.71 -4.38
N ILE A 401 15.10 -7.21 -4.99
CA ILE A 401 15.04 -6.56 -6.30
C ILE A 401 15.65 -7.51 -7.35
N GLY A 402 14.79 -8.15 -8.13
CA GLY A 402 15.19 -9.21 -9.07
C GLY A 402 15.69 -10.47 -8.34
N ASP A 403 16.75 -11.12 -8.87
CA ASP A 403 17.37 -12.31 -8.27
C ASP A 403 18.48 -12.01 -7.26
N ASN A 404 18.72 -10.71 -6.97
CA ASN A 404 19.74 -10.29 -5.99
C ASN A 404 19.29 -10.58 -4.55
N PRO A 405 20.26 -10.89 -3.64
CA PRO A 405 19.95 -10.98 -2.22
C PRO A 405 19.42 -9.64 -1.71
N SER A 406 18.49 -9.75 -0.80
CA SER A 406 17.84 -8.59 -0.20
C SER A 406 18.85 -7.73 0.55
N LYS A 407 18.94 -6.45 0.15
CA LYS A 407 19.72 -5.44 0.85
C LYS A 407 18.84 -4.67 1.82
N TRP A 408 19.45 -4.10 2.85
CA TRP A 408 18.79 -3.17 3.75
C TRP A 408 18.27 -1.95 2.99
N LEU A 409 17.03 -1.57 3.28
CA LEU A 409 16.42 -0.32 2.82
C LEU A 409 15.73 0.37 3.99
N PHE A 410 15.97 1.68 4.07
CA PHE A 410 15.28 2.61 4.97
C PHE A 410 14.81 3.81 4.16
N SER A 411 13.51 4.04 4.09
CA SER A 411 12.92 5.10 3.26
C SER A 411 11.92 5.93 4.03
N GLY A 412 12.01 7.26 3.90
CA GLY A 412 11.08 8.20 4.51
C GLY A 412 9.88 8.53 3.61
N GLY A 413 8.79 8.93 4.25
CA GLY A 413 7.55 9.36 3.59
C GLY A 413 6.62 10.06 4.55
N ARG A 414 5.35 10.15 4.16
CA ARG A 414 4.27 10.69 4.98
C ARG A 414 3.09 9.75 5.02
N ILE A 415 2.39 9.75 6.12
CA ILE A 415 1.08 9.09 6.25
C ILE A 415 0.11 9.78 5.28
N ASN A 416 -0.63 8.98 4.55
CA ASN A 416 -1.71 9.43 3.68
C ASN A 416 -3.06 9.01 4.24
N ASP A 417 -4.11 9.55 3.64
CA ASP A 417 -5.48 9.23 4.02
C ASP A 417 -5.80 7.73 3.85
N LYS A 418 -6.44 7.17 4.86
CA LYS A 418 -6.84 5.76 4.92
C LYS A 418 -7.80 5.39 3.76
N GLU A 419 -8.72 6.30 3.40
CA GLU A 419 -9.66 6.04 2.31
C GLU A 419 -8.95 5.91 0.97
N THR A 420 -7.93 6.73 0.72
CA THR A 420 -7.07 6.61 -0.45
C THR A 420 -6.43 5.22 -0.52
N GLY A 421 -5.96 4.69 0.61
CA GLY A 421 -5.38 3.35 0.68
C GLY A 421 -6.41 2.23 0.53
N LEU A 422 -7.57 2.37 1.13
CA LEU A 422 -8.67 1.43 0.93
C LEU A 422 -9.10 1.38 -0.55
N LEU A 423 -9.11 2.51 -1.24
CA LEU A 423 -9.32 2.57 -2.68
C LEU A 423 -8.22 1.83 -3.45
N LEU A 424 -6.97 2.02 -3.08
CA LEU A 424 -5.81 1.42 -3.74
C LEU A 424 -5.72 -0.10 -3.50
N THR A 425 -5.94 -0.56 -2.27
CA THR A 425 -5.95 -2.01 -1.95
C THR A 425 -7.07 -2.76 -2.65
N ARG A 426 -8.20 -2.11 -2.87
CA ARG A 426 -9.30 -2.64 -3.68
C ARG A 426 -8.94 -2.71 -5.16
N GLN A 427 -7.95 -1.93 -5.58
CA GLN A 427 -7.51 -1.77 -6.97
C GLN A 427 -6.27 -2.58 -7.32
N SER A 428 -5.49 -3.04 -6.32
CA SER A 428 -4.26 -3.78 -6.60
C SER A 428 -4.59 -4.94 -7.54
N PRO A 429 -4.09 -4.93 -8.78
CA PRO A 429 -4.29 -6.05 -9.67
C PRO A 429 -3.62 -7.24 -9.00
N LEU A 430 -4.34 -8.30 -8.86
CA LEU A 430 -3.76 -9.60 -8.64
C LEU A 430 -2.62 -9.74 -9.62
N SER A 431 -1.39 -9.80 -9.12
CA SER A 431 -0.24 -10.09 -9.94
C SER A 431 -0.53 -11.44 -10.61
N THR A 432 -0.94 -11.35 -11.85
CA THR A 432 -1.25 -12.52 -12.64
C THR A 432 0.03 -12.97 -13.27
N GLN A 433 0.26 -14.22 -13.20
CA GLN A 433 0.92 -15.05 -14.19
C GLN A 433 2.20 -15.76 -13.87
N GLN A 434 2.82 -15.63 -12.69
CA GLN A 434 3.92 -16.60 -12.45
C GLN A 434 3.85 -17.39 -11.14
N SER A 435 2.95 -17.06 -10.26
CA SER A 435 2.59 -17.94 -9.15
C SER A 435 1.07 -17.90 -9.03
N GLY A 436 0.41 -19.03 -8.99
CA GLY A 436 -1.04 -19.15 -8.83
C GLY A 436 -1.58 -18.60 -7.50
N THR A 437 -1.05 -17.51 -7.02
CA THR A 437 -1.27 -16.91 -5.72
C THR A 437 -2.16 -15.69 -5.86
N LEU A 438 -3.32 -15.86 -5.34
CA LEU A 438 -4.33 -14.90 -5.00
C LEU A 438 -3.79 -13.85 -4.03
N GLN A 439 -3.03 -12.85 -4.51
CA GLN A 439 -2.92 -11.61 -3.77
C GLN A 439 -4.28 -10.93 -3.80
N SER A 440 -4.83 -11.10 -2.83
CA SER A 440 -6.11 -11.05 -2.27
C SER A 440 -6.60 -9.61 -2.27
N VAL A 441 -7.69 -9.49 -2.80
CA VAL A 441 -8.81 -8.79 -2.22
C VAL A 441 -8.95 -9.05 -0.70
N ALA A 442 -8.19 -9.96 -0.15
CA ALA A 442 -7.88 -10.10 1.27
C ALA A 442 -7.16 -8.86 1.86
N SER A 443 -6.77 -7.86 1.09
CA SER A 443 -6.15 -6.68 1.65
C SER A 443 -7.08 -5.85 2.53
N LEU A 444 -8.37 -5.81 2.26
CA LEU A 444 -9.33 -5.26 3.20
C LEU A 444 -9.47 -6.12 4.46
N THR A 445 -9.21 -7.42 4.34
CA THR A 445 -9.27 -8.39 5.43
C THR A 445 -7.90 -8.69 6.01
N GLY A 446 -6.83 -8.38 5.28
CA GLY A 446 -5.45 -8.47 5.75
C GLY A 446 -5.06 -7.39 6.78
N GLY A 447 -5.93 -6.39 7.00
CA GLY A 447 -5.70 -5.33 7.98
C GLY A 447 -4.84 -4.18 7.46
N TYR A 448 -4.64 -4.06 6.14
CA TYR A 448 -3.82 -3.00 5.53
C TYR A 448 -4.51 -1.63 5.56
N GLU A 449 -4.45 -0.97 6.69
CA GLU A 449 -5.13 0.30 6.91
C GLU A 449 -4.17 1.50 7.07
N LEU A 450 -2.87 1.24 7.09
CA LEU A 450 -1.83 2.26 7.16
C LEU A 450 -1.31 2.53 5.75
N VAL A 451 -1.53 3.75 5.25
CA VAL A 451 -1.18 4.19 3.90
C VAL A 451 -0.10 5.24 3.96
N TYR A 452 0.95 5.09 3.18
CA TYR A 452 2.07 6.02 3.24
C TYR A 452 2.86 6.10 1.94
N THR A 453 3.64 7.17 1.81
CA THR A 453 4.37 7.53 0.58
C THR A 453 5.81 7.01 0.53
N SER A 454 6.31 6.34 1.59
CA SER A 454 7.66 5.76 1.60
C SER A 454 7.84 4.76 0.46
N ILE A 455 9.04 4.69 -0.09
CA ILE A 455 9.37 3.73 -1.15
C ILE A 455 9.59 2.35 -0.54
N THR A 456 8.88 1.35 -1.04
CA THR A 456 9.00 -0.04 -0.58
C THR A 456 8.99 -1.01 -1.76
N PHE A 457 9.57 -2.19 -1.57
CA PHE A 457 9.66 -3.23 -2.60
C PHE A 457 9.33 -4.60 -2.03
N GLY A 458 9.08 -5.56 -2.91
CA GLY A 458 8.91 -6.97 -2.54
C GLY A 458 10.10 -7.44 -1.70
N GLY A 459 9.84 -8.19 -0.60
CA GLY A 459 10.82 -8.58 0.40
C GLY A 459 10.90 -7.64 1.61
N MET A 460 10.36 -6.42 1.54
CA MET A 460 10.19 -5.58 2.73
C MET A 460 8.95 -5.97 3.56
N SER A 461 8.06 -6.81 3.02
CA SER A 461 6.91 -7.34 3.73
C SER A 461 7.29 -7.90 5.09
N GLY A 462 6.55 -7.54 6.13
CA GLY A 462 6.84 -7.85 7.52
C GLY A 462 7.82 -6.88 8.21
N GLY A 463 8.45 -5.97 7.46
CA GLY A 463 9.35 -4.95 7.99
C GLY A 463 8.65 -3.85 8.76
N ALA A 464 9.42 -3.04 9.48
CA ALA A 464 8.89 -1.99 10.34
C ALA A 464 8.36 -0.79 9.55
N VAL A 465 7.20 -0.30 9.96
CA VAL A 465 6.73 1.06 9.66
C VAL A 465 6.91 1.89 10.92
N LEU A 466 7.67 2.98 10.82
CA LEU A 466 8.20 3.70 11.97
C LEU A 466 7.71 5.16 11.96
N ASP A 467 7.49 5.72 13.15
CA ASP A 467 7.27 7.14 13.32
C ASP A 467 8.57 7.97 13.28
N SER A 468 8.45 9.27 13.43
CA SER A 468 9.57 10.21 13.41
C SER A 468 10.56 10.06 14.58
N GLN A 469 10.31 9.20 15.55
CA GLN A 469 11.24 8.82 16.63
C GLN A 469 11.82 7.38 16.46
N GLY A 470 11.52 6.73 15.34
CA GLY A 470 11.96 5.37 15.05
C GLY A 470 11.28 4.33 15.93
N ARG A 471 10.02 4.56 16.34
CA ARG A 471 9.16 3.62 17.05
C ARG A 471 8.20 2.98 16.07
N VAL A 472 7.88 1.70 16.26
CA VAL A 472 7.03 0.93 15.33
C VAL A 472 5.56 1.34 15.50
N ILE A 473 4.95 1.84 14.43
CA ILE A 473 3.52 2.20 14.33
C ILE A 473 2.75 1.24 13.42
N GLY A 474 3.45 0.34 12.73
CA GLY A 474 2.84 -0.65 11.85
C GLY A 474 3.83 -1.64 11.28
N ILE A 475 3.31 -2.63 10.56
CA ILE A 475 4.08 -3.64 9.81
C ILE A 475 3.79 -3.45 8.32
N HIS A 476 4.86 -3.34 7.51
CA HIS A 476 4.73 -3.22 6.07
C HIS A 476 4.19 -4.51 5.45
N GLY A 477 3.20 -4.39 4.58
CA GLY A 477 2.59 -5.55 3.95
C GLY A 477 2.70 -5.55 2.44
N SER A 478 2.38 -4.45 1.77
CA SER A 478 2.32 -4.39 0.32
C SER A 478 2.70 -3.02 -0.23
N SER A 479 3.10 -2.99 -1.50
CA SER A 479 3.35 -1.74 -2.23
C SER A 479 2.87 -1.85 -3.67
N GLU A 480 2.40 -0.76 -4.25
CA GLU A 480 2.12 -0.66 -5.68
C GLU A 480 3.40 -0.32 -6.44
N THR A 481 4.04 -1.33 -7.02
CA THR A 481 5.20 -1.15 -7.90
C THR A 481 4.82 -1.42 -9.34
N ALA A 482 5.31 -0.59 -10.24
CA ALA A 482 5.21 -0.81 -11.67
C ALA A 482 6.34 -1.73 -12.14
N GLY A 483 6.00 -2.81 -12.82
CA GLY A 483 6.86 -3.78 -13.52
C GLY A 483 8.17 -4.15 -12.81
N VAL A 484 8.57 -5.37 -12.85
CA VAL A 484 9.85 -5.94 -12.33
C VAL A 484 10.66 -5.06 -11.36
N GLY A 485 9.99 -4.42 -10.37
CA GLY A 485 10.64 -3.75 -9.24
C GLY A 485 11.36 -2.43 -9.50
N LYS A 486 11.11 -1.73 -10.62
CA LYS A 486 11.93 -0.55 -10.99
C LYS A 486 11.30 0.83 -10.71
N ILE A 487 9.99 1.01 -10.80
CA ILE A 487 9.35 2.32 -10.53
C ILE A 487 8.10 2.11 -9.68
N GLN A 488 8.07 2.73 -8.51
CA GLN A 488 6.88 2.76 -7.66
C GLN A 488 6.07 4.03 -7.98
N LEU A 489 4.86 3.86 -8.49
CA LEU A 489 3.94 4.99 -8.73
C LEU A 489 2.80 5.08 -7.72
N GLY A 490 2.50 4.00 -7.02
CA GLY A 490 1.47 3.93 -5.99
C GLY A 490 2.00 4.06 -4.55
N PHE A 491 1.08 4.00 -3.60
CA PHE A 491 1.37 4.10 -2.17
C PHE A 491 1.87 2.76 -1.60
N SER A 492 2.51 2.85 -0.44
CA SER A 492 2.83 1.71 0.41
C SER A 492 1.75 1.49 1.45
N LEU A 493 1.52 0.23 1.78
CA LEU A 493 0.45 -0.21 2.66
C LEU A 493 1.02 -1.02 3.82
N GLY A 494 0.54 -0.74 5.02
CA GLY A 494 0.93 -1.45 6.22
C GLY A 494 -0.26 -1.79 7.12
N ILE A 495 -0.03 -2.70 8.03
CA ILE A 495 -0.97 -3.08 9.07
C ILE A 495 -0.68 -2.20 10.29
N PRO A 496 -1.64 -1.41 10.78
CA PRO A 496 -1.43 -0.60 11.98
C PRO A 496 -1.03 -1.46 13.18
N ILE A 497 -0.16 -0.93 14.02
CA ILE A 497 0.29 -1.66 15.20
C ILE A 497 -0.84 -1.92 16.21
N SER A 498 -1.87 -1.07 16.21
CA SER A 498 -3.09 -1.26 17.00
C SER A 498 -3.79 -2.58 16.68
N THR A 499 -3.75 -3.05 15.43
CA THR A 499 -4.25 -4.38 15.02
C THR A 499 -3.48 -5.50 15.72
N PHE A 500 -2.14 -5.43 15.75
CA PHE A 500 -1.33 -6.38 16.51
C PHE A 500 -1.67 -6.36 18.01
N ILE A 501 -1.79 -5.18 18.59
CA ILE A 501 -2.15 -5.03 20.02
C ILE A 501 -3.52 -5.64 20.32
N GLY A 502 -4.51 -5.46 19.44
CA GLY A 502 -5.83 -6.09 19.59
C GLY A 502 -5.79 -7.63 19.47
N LEU A 503 -4.76 -8.18 18.85
CA LEU A 503 -4.58 -9.62 18.60
C LEU A 503 -3.52 -10.27 19.51
N GLN A 504 -2.86 -9.52 20.41
CA GLN A 504 -1.73 -10.00 21.21
C GLN A 504 -2.02 -11.26 22.03
N GLU A 505 -3.24 -11.41 22.56
CA GLU A 505 -3.64 -12.61 23.33
C GLU A 505 -3.74 -13.86 22.44
N ARG A 506 -4.16 -13.70 21.18
CA ARG A 506 -4.25 -14.81 20.20
C ARG A 506 -2.87 -15.19 19.66
N LEU A 507 -2.04 -14.20 19.43
CA LEU A 507 -0.65 -14.39 19.03
C LEU A 507 0.23 -14.83 20.20
N LYS A 508 -0.30 -14.85 21.44
CA LYS A 508 0.37 -15.24 22.70
C LYS A 508 1.67 -14.46 22.93
N VAL A 509 1.70 -13.21 22.51
CA VAL A 509 2.88 -12.36 22.59
C VAL A 509 2.48 -10.94 23.00
N LYS A 510 3.23 -10.37 23.95
CA LYS A 510 3.16 -8.96 24.34
C LYS A 510 4.45 -8.26 23.92
N PRO A 511 4.38 -7.01 23.39
CA PRO A 511 5.60 -6.27 23.12
C PRO A 511 6.31 -5.92 24.42
N GLN A 512 7.63 -5.99 24.43
CA GLN A 512 8.44 -5.69 25.61
C GLN A 512 8.42 -4.19 25.93
N LEU A 513 8.43 -3.34 24.91
CA LEU A 513 8.42 -1.88 25.02
C LEU A 513 7.17 -1.34 24.32
N LEU A 514 6.25 -0.75 25.08
CA LEU A 514 4.99 -0.20 24.56
C LEU A 514 4.78 1.22 25.08
N THR A 515 4.42 2.13 24.19
CA THR A 515 4.01 3.51 24.51
C THR A 515 2.77 3.91 23.71
N THR A 516 1.98 4.84 24.27
CA THR A 516 0.84 5.48 23.58
C THR A 516 1.13 6.94 23.27
N ALA A 517 2.33 7.44 23.65
CA ALA A 517 2.70 8.83 23.47
C ALA A 517 2.92 9.16 21.98
N GLN A 518 2.38 10.28 21.53
CA GLN A 518 2.66 10.87 20.21
C GLN A 518 4.16 11.23 20.10
N PRO A 519 4.75 11.19 18.87
CA PRO A 519 6.15 11.52 18.70
C PRO A 519 6.42 13.00 18.98
N GLN A 520 7.47 13.25 19.79
CA GLN A 520 7.96 14.59 20.07
C GLN A 520 9.28 14.78 19.33
N VAL A 521 9.28 15.55 18.27
CA VAL A 521 10.49 15.91 17.50
C VAL A 521 10.69 17.43 17.49
N SER A 522 11.94 17.85 17.64
CA SER A 522 12.27 19.28 17.63
C SER A 522 12.05 19.90 16.25
N PRO A 523 11.91 21.24 16.14
CA PRO A 523 11.80 21.90 14.85
C PRO A 523 12.97 21.60 13.91
N GLN A 524 14.19 21.49 14.44
CA GLN A 524 15.38 21.11 13.67
C GLN A 524 15.27 19.67 13.14
N GLN A 525 14.86 18.70 13.96
CA GLN A 525 14.63 17.33 13.54
C GLN A 525 13.53 17.24 12.47
N LYS A 526 12.44 18.02 12.63
CA LYS A 526 11.38 18.10 11.61
C LYS A 526 11.94 18.63 10.28
N GLN A 527 12.83 19.60 10.34
CA GLN A 527 13.46 20.16 9.15
C GLN A 527 14.38 19.13 8.47
N GLU A 528 15.23 18.41 9.23
CA GLU A 528 16.08 17.34 8.72
C GLU A 528 15.25 16.21 8.08
N ILE A 529 14.17 15.76 8.74
CA ILE A 529 13.25 14.77 8.20
C ILE A 529 12.60 15.30 6.92
N SER A 530 12.08 16.53 6.94
CA SER A 530 11.43 17.13 5.78
C SER A 530 12.37 17.21 4.59
N GLN A 531 13.62 17.60 4.80
CA GLN A 531 14.65 17.66 3.76
C GLN A 531 14.96 16.27 3.20
N ALA A 532 15.06 15.25 4.05
CA ALA A 532 15.29 13.87 3.62
C ALA A 532 14.12 13.27 2.82
N ILE A 533 12.88 13.65 3.16
CA ILE A 533 11.67 13.17 2.48
C ILE A 533 11.31 14.03 1.27
N THR A 534 11.47 15.35 1.38
CA THR A 534 11.19 16.34 0.32
C THR A 534 12.40 16.69 -0.50
N GLY A 535 13.54 16.08 -0.24
CA GLY A 535 14.69 16.04 -1.15
C GLY A 535 14.25 15.52 -2.50
N VAL A 536 13.22 16.13 -3.00
CA VAL A 536 12.62 15.87 -4.30
C VAL A 536 13.63 16.35 -5.30
N ILE A 537 14.32 15.40 -5.81
CA ILE A 537 15.31 15.49 -6.85
C ILE A 537 14.82 16.45 -7.94
N VAL A 538 15.47 17.57 -8.14
CA VAL A 538 15.32 18.40 -9.35
C VAL A 538 16.28 17.84 -10.39
N PRO A 539 15.80 17.13 -11.43
CA PRO A 539 16.67 16.64 -12.48
C PRO A 539 17.40 17.83 -13.11
N ASN A 540 18.67 17.65 -13.48
CA ASN A 540 19.28 18.64 -14.35
C ASN A 540 18.59 18.57 -15.73
N THR A 541 18.77 19.61 -16.55
CA THR A 541 18.14 19.70 -17.87
C THR A 541 18.49 18.54 -18.83
N ASN A 542 19.54 17.76 -18.52
CA ASN A 542 20.02 16.63 -19.32
C ASN A 542 19.61 15.26 -18.75
N ALA A 543 18.83 15.22 -17.67
CA ALA A 543 18.36 13.96 -17.09
C ALA A 543 17.51 13.16 -18.09
N LYS A 544 17.67 11.82 -18.10
CA LYS A 544 16.91 10.91 -18.99
C LYS A 544 15.42 10.90 -18.67
N ALA A 545 14.60 10.51 -19.63
CA ALA A 545 13.14 10.50 -19.53
C ALA A 545 12.61 9.68 -18.33
N ASP A 546 13.22 8.55 -18.04
CA ASP A 546 12.85 7.67 -16.93
C ASP A 546 13.00 8.35 -15.56
N ILE A 547 14.04 9.19 -15.38
CA ILE A 547 14.26 9.97 -14.16
C ILE A 547 13.16 11.02 -13.99
N TRP A 548 12.77 11.70 -15.07
CA TRP A 548 11.69 12.65 -15.05
C TRP A 548 10.33 11.99 -14.75
N ILE A 549 10.10 10.76 -15.26
CA ILE A 549 8.88 9.98 -14.97
C ILE A 549 8.83 9.60 -13.49
N GLU A 550 9.93 9.10 -12.94
CA GLU A 550 10.02 8.75 -11.51
C GLU A 550 9.77 9.98 -10.64
N ARG A 551 10.37 11.12 -11.00
CA ARG A 551 10.10 12.39 -10.32
C ARG A 551 8.62 12.76 -10.34
N GLY A 552 7.99 12.67 -11.50
CA GLY A 552 6.56 12.95 -11.62
C GLY A 552 5.72 12.06 -10.70
N GLY A 553 6.04 10.77 -10.66
CA GLY A 553 5.39 9.81 -9.75
C GLY A 553 5.56 10.19 -8.27
N GLN A 554 6.76 10.54 -7.85
CA GLN A 554 7.06 10.98 -6.48
C GLN A 554 6.29 12.25 -6.10
N LEU A 555 6.33 13.26 -6.97
CA LEU A 555 5.62 14.53 -6.73
C LEU A 555 4.12 14.32 -6.57
N CYS A 556 3.51 13.48 -7.42
CA CYS A 556 2.08 13.22 -7.33
C CYS A 556 1.70 12.47 -6.04
N ARG A 557 2.52 11.51 -5.57
CA ARG A 557 2.33 10.85 -4.27
C ARG A 557 2.40 11.82 -3.09
N LEU A 558 3.21 12.87 -3.21
CA LEU A 558 3.32 13.94 -2.21
C LEU A 558 2.21 15.02 -2.33
N GLY A 559 1.20 14.80 -3.20
CA GLY A 559 0.13 15.77 -3.45
C GLY A 559 0.52 16.95 -4.37
N ARG A 560 1.75 16.96 -4.90
CA ARG A 560 2.30 18.03 -5.75
C ARG A 560 2.07 17.71 -7.24
N CYS A 561 0.83 17.34 -7.60
CA CYS A 561 0.52 16.87 -8.96
C CYS A 561 0.72 17.93 -10.05
N GLU A 562 0.63 19.23 -9.74
CA GLU A 562 0.95 20.28 -10.72
C GLU A 562 2.44 20.31 -11.11
N GLU A 563 3.32 20.07 -10.14
CA GLU A 563 4.74 19.94 -10.39
C GLU A 563 5.09 18.60 -11.07
N ALA A 564 4.34 17.55 -10.72
CA ALA A 564 4.45 16.25 -11.40
C ALA A 564 4.18 16.37 -12.91
N ILE A 565 3.17 17.15 -13.32
CA ILE A 565 2.88 17.40 -14.73
C ILE A 565 4.10 18.01 -15.43
N LYS A 566 4.78 18.98 -14.81
CA LYS A 566 5.99 19.58 -15.40
C LYS A 566 7.10 18.55 -15.59
N ALA A 567 7.28 17.67 -14.61
CA ALA A 567 8.27 16.59 -14.71
C ALA A 567 7.91 15.60 -15.83
N PHE A 568 6.64 15.20 -15.94
CA PHE A 568 6.19 14.36 -17.06
C PHE A 568 6.35 15.07 -18.41
N ASP A 569 6.13 16.39 -18.48
CA ASP A 569 6.33 17.16 -19.71
C ASP A 569 7.79 17.18 -20.15
N GLU A 570 8.76 17.25 -19.21
CA GLU A 570 10.18 17.14 -19.54
C GLU A 570 10.53 15.74 -20.10
N ALA A 571 9.96 14.67 -19.55
CA ALA A 571 10.10 13.32 -20.10
C ALA A 571 9.49 13.19 -21.49
N ILE A 572 8.32 13.79 -21.72
CA ILE A 572 7.61 13.78 -23.00
C ILE A 572 8.43 14.51 -24.08
N LYS A 573 9.05 15.66 -23.76
CA LYS A 573 9.90 16.41 -24.69
C LYS A 573 11.06 15.59 -25.26
N GLN A 574 11.61 14.67 -24.45
CA GLN A 574 12.70 13.81 -24.90
C GLN A 574 12.24 12.75 -25.91
N ASN A 575 10.93 12.47 -25.96
CA ASN A 575 10.29 11.54 -26.91
C ASN A 575 10.98 10.17 -26.99
N ASP A 576 11.48 9.66 -25.85
CA ASP A 576 12.11 8.34 -25.80
C ASP A 576 11.07 7.24 -26.09
N PRO A 577 11.20 6.48 -27.21
CA PRO A 577 10.22 5.47 -27.59
C PRO A 577 10.01 4.37 -26.55
N LYS A 578 10.99 4.19 -25.64
CA LYS A 578 10.93 3.18 -24.57
C LYS A 578 10.06 3.62 -23.39
N ASN A 579 9.94 4.93 -23.17
CA ASN A 579 9.37 5.46 -21.91
C ASN A 579 8.29 6.54 -22.13
N VAL A 580 8.18 7.15 -23.31
CA VAL A 580 7.26 8.29 -23.56
C VAL A 580 5.79 7.96 -23.22
N TYR A 581 5.33 6.74 -23.47
CA TYR A 581 3.97 6.30 -23.12
C TYR A 581 3.71 6.30 -21.62
N LEU A 582 4.75 6.06 -20.80
CA LEU A 582 4.68 6.12 -19.35
C LEU A 582 4.56 7.56 -18.85
N ALA A 583 5.33 8.47 -19.47
CA ALA A 583 5.24 9.88 -19.15
C ALA A 583 3.83 10.42 -19.46
N TRP A 584 3.26 10.10 -20.62
CA TRP A 584 1.89 10.45 -20.96
C TRP A 584 0.86 9.84 -20.00
N TYR A 585 1.05 8.58 -19.62
CA TYR A 585 0.19 7.92 -18.67
C TYR A 585 0.28 8.61 -17.28
N GLY A 586 1.49 8.82 -16.76
CA GLY A 586 1.70 9.54 -15.48
C GLY A 586 1.09 10.94 -15.49
N LYS A 587 1.24 11.69 -16.60
CA LYS A 587 0.60 13.01 -16.79
C LYS A 587 -0.92 12.89 -16.76
N GLY A 588 -1.49 11.89 -17.43
CA GLY A 588 -2.94 11.65 -17.43
C GLY A 588 -3.48 11.37 -16.03
N LEU A 589 -2.73 10.61 -15.23
CA LEU A 589 -3.05 10.37 -13.83
C LEU A 589 -3.04 11.67 -13.00
N ALA A 590 -1.95 12.42 -13.09
CA ALA A 590 -1.77 13.67 -12.36
C ALA A 590 -2.88 14.69 -12.69
N LEU A 591 -3.26 14.79 -13.96
CA LEU A 591 -4.38 15.63 -14.42
C LEU A 591 -5.73 15.15 -13.87
N GLY A 592 -5.94 13.84 -13.83
CA GLY A 592 -7.14 13.23 -13.22
C GLY A 592 -7.27 13.58 -11.74
N TYR A 593 -6.18 13.50 -10.98
CA TYR A 593 -6.13 13.90 -9.57
C TYR A 593 -6.46 15.40 -9.35
N LEU A 594 -6.06 16.25 -10.28
CA LEU A 594 -6.35 17.69 -10.23
C LEU A 594 -7.76 18.05 -10.74
N GLY A 595 -8.59 17.06 -11.09
CA GLY A 595 -9.92 17.30 -11.66
C GLY A 595 -9.90 17.83 -13.09
N LYS A 596 -8.76 17.88 -13.76
CA LYS A 596 -8.58 18.33 -15.15
C LYS A 596 -8.91 17.18 -16.12
N TYR A 597 -10.16 16.70 -16.04
CA TYR A 597 -10.57 15.42 -16.65
C TYR A 597 -10.41 15.37 -18.18
N GLN A 598 -10.77 16.46 -18.88
CA GLN A 598 -10.69 16.48 -20.34
C GLN A 598 -9.23 16.32 -20.83
N THR A 599 -8.33 17.10 -20.25
CA THR A 599 -6.90 17.02 -20.59
C THR A 599 -6.27 15.70 -20.10
N ALA A 600 -6.82 15.09 -19.05
CA ALA A 600 -6.41 13.75 -18.60
C ALA A 600 -6.73 12.68 -19.67
N ILE A 601 -7.93 12.73 -20.27
CA ILE A 601 -8.30 11.82 -21.37
C ILE A 601 -7.36 11.98 -22.56
N GLU A 602 -7.03 13.21 -22.93
CA GLU A 602 -6.09 13.50 -24.02
C GLU A 602 -4.71 12.92 -23.73
N ALA A 603 -4.19 13.10 -22.51
CA ALA A 603 -2.90 12.54 -22.11
C ALA A 603 -2.92 11.00 -22.11
N LEU A 604 -3.97 10.38 -21.59
CA LEU A 604 -4.14 8.93 -21.62
C LEU A 604 -4.27 8.39 -23.04
N GLN A 605 -4.90 9.14 -23.95
CA GLN A 605 -4.95 8.78 -25.37
C GLN A 605 -3.57 8.86 -26.03
N GLN A 606 -2.75 9.86 -25.68
CA GLN A 606 -1.36 9.93 -26.14
C GLN A 606 -0.53 8.77 -25.62
N ALA A 607 -0.79 8.33 -24.37
CA ALA A 607 -0.16 7.13 -23.82
C ALA A 607 -0.47 5.89 -24.69
N ILE A 608 -1.73 5.72 -25.13
CA ILE A 608 -2.10 4.62 -26.06
C ILE A 608 -1.42 4.78 -27.43
N ASN A 609 -1.41 6.00 -27.96
CA ASN A 609 -0.84 6.26 -29.30
C ASN A 609 0.67 6.00 -29.36
N THR A 610 1.37 6.23 -28.26
CA THR A 610 2.82 6.05 -28.12
C THR A 610 3.22 4.69 -27.56
N LEU A 611 2.25 3.87 -27.12
CA LEU A 611 2.49 2.55 -26.57
C LEU A 611 3.03 1.59 -27.65
N PRO A 612 4.17 0.92 -27.42
CA PRO A 612 4.68 -0.08 -28.36
C PRO A 612 3.69 -1.24 -28.58
N LYS A 613 3.48 -1.66 -29.83
CA LYS A 613 2.59 -2.78 -30.18
C LYS A 613 3.25 -4.12 -29.88
N ARG A 614 3.25 -4.51 -28.60
CA ARG A 614 3.86 -5.74 -28.09
C ARG A 614 2.83 -6.53 -27.28
N GLU A 615 2.88 -7.86 -27.36
CA GLU A 615 1.94 -8.76 -26.67
C GLU A 615 2.00 -8.61 -25.15
N ASP A 616 3.21 -8.49 -24.60
CA ASP A 616 3.49 -8.31 -23.18
C ASP A 616 2.97 -6.96 -22.59
N LEU A 617 2.68 -5.98 -23.45
CA LEU A 617 2.11 -4.68 -23.04
C LEU A 617 0.57 -4.63 -23.11
N LYS A 618 -0.11 -5.69 -23.51
CA LYS A 618 -1.59 -5.72 -23.57
C LYS A 618 -2.24 -5.47 -22.21
N ASN A 619 -1.65 -5.99 -21.14
CA ASN A 619 -2.14 -5.72 -19.79
C ASN A 619 -2.02 -4.23 -19.44
N PHE A 620 -0.89 -3.61 -19.79
CA PHE A 620 -0.69 -2.18 -19.55
C PHE A 620 -1.64 -1.32 -20.41
N HIS A 621 -1.85 -1.68 -21.68
CA HIS A 621 -2.86 -1.04 -22.54
C HIS A 621 -4.25 -1.12 -21.91
N SER A 622 -4.65 -2.29 -21.41
CA SER A 622 -5.90 -2.46 -20.67
C SER A 622 -5.96 -1.54 -19.44
N SER A 623 -4.85 -1.33 -18.73
CA SER A 623 -4.78 -0.43 -17.58
C SER A 623 -4.97 1.05 -17.97
N ILE A 624 -4.42 1.49 -19.10
CA ILE A 624 -4.67 2.85 -19.60
C ILE A 624 -6.16 3.05 -19.92
N LEU A 625 -6.80 2.08 -20.59
CA LEU A 625 -8.23 2.12 -20.89
C LEU A 625 -9.09 2.12 -19.62
N GLN A 626 -8.71 1.35 -18.60
CA GLN A 626 -9.37 1.40 -17.29
C GLN A 626 -9.37 2.82 -16.72
N GLN A 627 -8.23 3.51 -16.82
CA GLN A 627 -8.14 4.89 -16.34
C GLN A 627 -8.96 5.87 -17.16
N GLN A 628 -8.95 5.74 -18.48
CA GLN A 628 -9.85 6.55 -19.31
C GLN A 628 -11.31 6.34 -18.90
N SER A 629 -11.72 5.10 -18.66
CA SER A 629 -13.08 4.79 -18.21
C SER A 629 -13.41 5.49 -16.87
N VAL A 630 -12.47 5.50 -15.94
CA VAL A 630 -12.63 6.20 -14.66
C VAL A 630 -12.78 7.70 -14.85
N VAL A 631 -11.92 8.30 -15.67
CA VAL A 631 -11.98 9.74 -15.95
C VAL A 631 -13.28 10.11 -16.68
N TYR A 632 -13.72 9.32 -17.67
CA TYR A 632 -15.04 9.54 -18.31
C TYR A 632 -16.19 9.47 -17.30
N ARG A 633 -16.13 8.55 -16.35
CA ARG A 633 -17.12 8.46 -15.29
C ARG A 633 -17.11 9.71 -14.39
N SER A 634 -15.93 10.25 -14.06
CA SER A 634 -15.82 11.49 -13.29
C SER A 634 -16.36 12.71 -14.05
N LEU A 635 -16.45 12.63 -15.38
CA LEU A 635 -17.15 13.57 -16.25
C LEU A 635 -18.65 13.27 -16.40
N GLU A 636 -19.18 12.29 -15.66
CA GLU A 636 -20.55 11.79 -15.80
C GLU A 636 -20.88 11.25 -17.21
N ASN A 637 -19.86 11.00 -18.04
CA ASN A 637 -20.02 10.43 -19.38
C ASN A 637 -19.98 8.90 -19.29
N TYR A 638 -20.99 8.31 -18.69
CA TYR A 638 -21.05 6.90 -18.33
C TYR A 638 -21.07 5.95 -19.55
N GLU A 639 -21.71 6.35 -20.67
CA GLU A 639 -21.74 5.53 -21.89
C GLU A 639 -20.36 5.42 -22.54
N GLN A 640 -19.60 6.51 -22.56
CA GLN A 640 -18.22 6.46 -23.05
C GLN A 640 -17.33 5.66 -22.09
N ALA A 641 -17.52 5.82 -20.78
CA ALA A 641 -16.84 5.01 -19.79
C ALA A 641 -17.10 3.50 -19.99
N LEU A 642 -18.35 3.12 -20.30
CA LEU A 642 -18.75 1.74 -20.58
C LEU A 642 -18.09 1.21 -21.86
N THR A 643 -18.04 2.04 -22.90
CA THR A 643 -17.40 1.70 -24.17
C THR A 643 -15.93 1.39 -23.97
N VAL A 644 -15.20 2.26 -23.29
CA VAL A 644 -13.77 2.12 -23.05
C VAL A 644 -13.45 0.92 -22.14
N ILE A 645 -14.24 0.69 -21.09
CA ILE A 645 -13.99 -0.45 -20.20
C ILE A 645 -14.28 -1.79 -20.89
N ASN A 646 -15.23 -1.86 -21.82
CA ASN A 646 -15.45 -3.04 -22.64
C ASN A 646 -14.23 -3.33 -23.54
N GLN A 647 -13.59 -2.30 -24.09
CA GLN A 647 -12.32 -2.46 -24.85
C GLN A 647 -11.22 -3.02 -23.93
N ALA A 648 -11.10 -2.50 -22.70
CA ALA A 648 -10.12 -3.01 -21.73
C ALA A 648 -10.33 -4.49 -21.40
N ILE A 649 -11.61 -4.92 -21.23
CA ILE A 649 -11.98 -6.33 -21.00
C ILE A 649 -11.66 -7.19 -22.22
N SER A 650 -11.96 -6.71 -23.42
CA SER A 650 -11.67 -7.44 -24.67
C SER A 650 -10.19 -7.66 -24.87
N LEU A 651 -9.38 -6.66 -24.52
CA LEU A 651 -7.92 -6.70 -24.65
C LEU A 651 -7.27 -7.63 -23.62
N PHE A 652 -7.76 -7.62 -22.38
CA PHE A 652 -7.25 -8.45 -21.28
C PHE A 652 -8.41 -8.99 -20.41
N PRO A 653 -9.07 -10.08 -20.85
CA PRO A 653 -10.31 -10.58 -20.25
C PRO A 653 -10.17 -11.10 -18.80
N ASN A 654 -8.97 -11.42 -18.37
CA ASN A 654 -8.72 -11.99 -17.03
C ASN A 654 -8.42 -10.94 -15.96
N ASN A 655 -8.50 -9.64 -16.27
CA ASN A 655 -8.27 -8.57 -15.30
C ASN A 655 -9.53 -8.29 -14.46
N PRO A 656 -9.57 -8.64 -13.18
CA PRO A 656 -10.75 -8.45 -12.34
C PRO A 656 -11.12 -6.98 -12.17
N LYS A 657 -10.14 -6.07 -12.21
CA LYS A 657 -10.34 -4.62 -12.06
C LYS A 657 -11.27 -4.07 -13.16
N SER A 658 -11.14 -4.54 -14.39
CA SER A 658 -12.00 -4.12 -15.48
C SER A 658 -13.48 -4.44 -15.21
N TYR A 659 -13.77 -5.60 -14.61
CA TYR A 659 -15.16 -5.98 -14.28
C TYR A 659 -15.73 -5.14 -13.14
N ILE A 660 -14.92 -4.74 -12.16
CA ILE A 660 -15.34 -3.83 -11.09
C ILE A 660 -15.71 -2.47 -11.69
N ILE A 661 -14.83 -1.89 -12.51
CA ILE A 661 -15.08 -0.60 -13.15
C ILE A 661 -16.35 -0.67 -14.00
N LYS A 662 -16.51 -1.72 -14.83
CA LYS A 662 -17.70 -1.92 -15.65
C LYS A 662 -18.96 -2.01 -14.79
N TRP A 663 -18.93 -2.79 -13.70
CA TRP A 663 -20.05 -2.91 -12.78
C TRP A 663 -20.44 -1.54 -12.18
N VAL A 664 -19.47 -0.76 -11.73
CA VAL A 664 -19.70 0.59 -11.17
C VAL A 664 -20.34 1.49 -12.22
N VAL A 665 -19.82 1.53 -13.45
CA VAL A 665 -20.38 2.34 -14.54
C VAL A 665 -21.82 1.91 -14.88
N LEU A 666 -22.10 0.61 -14.91
CA LEU A 666 -23.44 0.08 -15.14
C LEU A 666 -24.40 0.45 -14.00
N TYR A 667 -23.89 0.51 -12.76
CA TYR A 667 -24.68 0.94 -11.62
C TYR A 667 -25.09 2.42 -11.73
N GLU A 668 -24.15 3.31 -12.12
CA GLU A 668 -24.45 4.73 -12.38
C GLU A 668 -25.48 4.90 -13.51
N LEU A 669 -25.38 4.07 -14.53
CA LEU A 669 -26.37 4.01 -15.61
C LEU A 669 -27.70 3.38 -15.18
N LYS A 670 -27.82 2.91 -13.95
CA LYS A 670 -28.98 2.16 -13.41
C LYS A 670 -29.28 0.85 -14.17
N ARG A 671 -28.29 0.31 -14.87
CA ARG A 671 -28.36 -0.96 -15.63
C ARG A 671 -27.95 -2.12 -14.70
N TYR A 672 -28.72 -2.31 -13.64
CA TYR A 672 -28.38 -3.20 -12.52
C TYR A 672 -28.26 -4.68 -12.92
N ASP A 673 -29.09 -5.16 -13.83
CA ASP A 673 -29.07 -6.56 -14.28
C ASP A 673 -27.79 -6.86 -15.09
N GLU A 674 -27.38 -5.93 -15.97
CA GLU A 674 -26.11 -6.06 -16.69
C GLU A 674 -24.89 -5.96 -15.74
N GLY A 675 -25.02 -5.19 -14.67
CA GLY A 675 -24.03 -5.17 -13.58
C GLY A 675 -23.90 -6.55 -12.90
N LEU A 676 -25.00 -7.19 -12.58
CA LEU A 676 -25.02 -8.57 -12.03
C LEU A 676 -24.41 -9.58 -13.00
N ASP A 677 -24.75 -9.49 -14.29
CA ASP A 677 -24.14 -10.34 -15.32
C ASP A 677 -22.63 -10.13 -15.41
N THR A 678 -22.17 -8.89 -15.30
CA THR A 678 -20.74 -8.56 -15.28
C THR A 678 -20.01 -9.24 -14.11
N ILE A 679 -20.58 -9.17 -12.89
CA ILE A 679 -19.99 -9.86 -11.73
C ILE A 679 -20.07 -11.39 -11.90
N THR A 680 -21.14 -11.91 -12.48
CA THR A 680 -21.28 -13.35 -12.75
C THR A 680 -20.24 -13.84 -13.76
N GLN A 681 -19.93 -13.06 -14.79
CA GLN A 681 -18.82 -13.35 -15.71
C GLN A 681 -17.47 -13.37 -14.97
N ALA A 682 -17.24 -12.43 -14.04
CA ALA A 682 -16.02 -12.43 -13.23
C ALA A 682 -15.92 -13.68 -12.33
N ILE A 683 -17.04 -14.08 -11.70
CA ILE A 683 -17.12 -15.30 -10.89
C ILE A 683 -16.81 -16.55 -11.72
N ASN A 684 -17.38 -16.67 -12.90
CA ASN A 684 -17.20 -17.83 -13.78
C ASN A 684 -15.75 -17.97 -14.26
N ARG A 685 -15.03 -16.85 -14.42
CA ARG A 685 -13.60 -16.85 -14.79
C ARG A 685 -12.69 -17.18 -13.62
N ALA A 686 -12.97 -16.59 -12.44
CA ALA A 686 -12.17 -16.77 -11.23
C ALA A 686 -13.06 -16.66 -9.99
N PRO A 687 -13.62 -17.76 -9.48
CA PRO A 687 -14.50 -17.74 -8.32
C PRO A 687 -13.73 -17.37 -7.05
N ARG A 688 -14.05 -16.20 -6.48
CA ARG A 688 -13.38 -15.63 -5.30
C ARG A 688 -14.42 -15.10 -4.31
N ALA A 689 -14.11 -15.16 -3.01
CA ALA A 689 -14.99 -14.68 -1.95
C ALA A 689 -15.48 -13.24 -2.21
N PHE A 690 -14.58 -12.36 -2.67
CA PHE A 690 -14.89 -10.98 -3.01
C PHE A 690 -16.05 -10.82 -4.01
N TRP A 691 -16.05 -11.58 -5.12
CA TRP A 691 -17.08 -11.47 -6.13
C TRP A 691 -18.47 -11.85 -5.60
N TYR A 692 -18.49 -12.85 -4.73
CA TYR A 692 -19.72 -13.27 -4.08
C TYR A 692 -20.20 -12.21 -3.08
N VAL A 693 -19.32 -11.51 -2.37
CA VAL A 693 -19.72 -10.39 -1.50
C VAL A 693 -20.31 -9.24 -2.33
N ILE A 694 -19.66 -8.85 -3.44
CA ILE A 694 -20.19 -7.78 -4.32
C ILE A 694 -21.56 -8.18 -4.89
N ARG A 695 -21.69 -9.41 -5.41
CA ARG A 695 -22.96 -9.87 -5.97
C ARG A 695 -24.02 -10.00 -4.89
N GLY A 696 -23.68 -10.50 -3.72
CA GLY A 696 -24.56 -10.57 -2.55
C GLY A 696 -25.04 -9.18 -2.12
N GLY A 697 -24.17 -8.19 -2.05
CA GLY A 697 -24.55 -6.79 -1.82
C GLY A 697 -25.50 -6.24 -2.89
N SER A 698 -25.20 -6.52 -4.17
CA SER A 698 -26.09 -6.11 -5.28
C SER A 698 -27.47 -6.76 -5.20
N TYR A 699 -27.55 -8.04 -4.82
CA TYR A 699 -28.83 -8.71 -4.56
C TYR A 699 -29.57 -8.13 -3.35
N SER A 700 -28.86 -7.77 -2.29
CA SER A 700 -29.43 -7.13 -1.10
C SER A 700 -30.12 -5.81 -1.46
N LEU A 701 -29.47 -4.98 -2.29
CA LEU A 701 -30.03 -3.71 -2.80
C LEU A 701 -31.32 -3.91 -3.62
N GLN A 702 -31.37 -5.01 -4.38
CA GLN A 702 -32.57 -5.40 -5.12
C GLN A 702 -33.60 -6.14 -4.26
N LYS A 703 -33.38 -6.23 -2.94
CA LYS A 703 -34.23 -6.97 -1.98
C LYS A 703 -34.34 -8.48 -2.29
N LYS A 704 -33.40 -9.05 -3.07
CA LYS A 704 -33.28 -10.46 -3.35
C LYS A 704 -32.50 -11.16 -2.24
N TYR A 705 -33.04 -11.17 -1.03
CA TYR A 705 -32.31 -11.51 0.19
C TYR A 705 -31.80 -12.96 0.24
N GLU A 706 -32.55 -13.93 -0.33
CA GLU A 706 -32.11 -15.32 -0.37
C GLU A 706 -30.90 -15.53 -1.26
N LEU A 707 -30.84 -14.85 -2.41
CA LEU A 707 -29.67 -14.88 -3.30
C LEU A 707 -28.46 -14.18 -2.65
N ALA A 708 -28.69 -13.06 -1.95
CA ALA A 708 -27.65 -12.38 -1.20
C ALA A 708 -27.05 -13.29 -0.12
N LEU A 709 -27.90 -13.98 0.64
CA LEU A 709 -27.48 -14.91 1.69
C LEU A 709 -26.68 -16.09 1.12
N ALA A 710 -27.13 -16.67 0.00
CA ALA A 710 -26.43 -17.75 -0.66
C ALA A 710 -25.01 -17.34 -1.10
N ASP A 711 -24.87 -16.15 -1.68
CA ASP A 711 -23.58 -15.62 -2.11
C ASP A 711 -22.67 -15.30 -0.92
N LEU A 712 -23.16 -14.66 0.13
CA LEU A 712 -22.36 -14.35 1.32
C LEU A 712 -21.90 -15.65 2.03
N ASN A 713 -22.76 -16.67 2.12
CA ASN A 713 -22.39 -17.99 2.62
C ASN A 713 -21.32 -18.65 1.72
N LYS A 714 -21.41 -18.50 0.40
CA LYS A 714 -20.40 -19.01 -0.53
C LYS A 714 -19.07 -18.27 -0.36
N ALA A 715 -19.11 -16.96 -0.15
CA ALA A 715 -17.92 -16.15 0.16
C ALA A 715 -17.21 -16.67 1.43
N MET A 716 -17.96 -16.92 2.50
CA MET A 716 -17.42 -17.47 3.75
C MET A 716 -16.89 -18.91 3.60
N LYS A 717 -17.53 -19.73 2.77
CA LYS A 717 -17.02 -21.07 2.46
C LYS A 717 -15.69 -21.03 1.71
N LEU A 718 -15.51 -20.05 0.81
CA LEU A 718 -14.26 -19.83 0.07
C LEU A 718 -13.17 -19.21 0.93
N ASN A 719 -13.55 -18.33 1.84
CA ASN A 719 -12.66 -17.69 2.79
C ASN A 719 -13.36 -17.54 4.15
N PRO A 720 -13.17 -18.50 5.08
CA PRO A 720 -13.78 -18.44 6.42
C PRO A 720 -13.37 -17.24 7.26
N ASN A 721 -12.28 -16.58 6.91
CA ASN A 721 -11.75 -15.42 7.62
C ASN A 721 -11.94 -14.11 6.83
N TYR A 722 -13.01 -14.01 6.04
CA TYR A 722 -13.34 -12.83 5.28
C TYR A 722 -14.32 -11.92 6.04
N ALA A 723 -13.82 -10.98 6.84
CA ALA A 723 -14.60 -10.09 7.72
C ALA A 723 -15.76 -9.40 6.98
N LEU A 724 -15.53 -8.95 5.72
CA LEU A 724 -16.56 -8.31 4.89
C LEU A 724 -17.75 -9.23 4.58
N ALA A 725 -17.54 -10.54 4.45
CA ALA A 725 -18.64 -11.48 4.20
C ALA A 725 -19.53 -11.62 5.43
N TYR A 726 -18.94 -11.65 6.63
CA TYR A 726 -19.69 -11.65 7.88
C TYR A 726 -20.41 -10.31 8.10
N SER A 727 -19.73 -9.16 7.89
CA SER A 727 -20.37 -7.85 7.99
C SER A 727 -21.55 -7.72 7.03
N GLY A 728 -21.39 -8.11 5.75
CA GLY A 728 -22.48 -8.07 4.77
C GLY A 728 -23.65 -8.98 5.13
N ARG A 729 -23.40 -10.17 5.70
CA ARG A 729 -24.46 -11.06 6.20
C ARG A 729 -25.11 -10.50 7.47
N GLY A 730 -24.34 -9.92 8.36
CA GLY A 730 -24.81 -9.22 9.52
C GLY A 730 -25.78 -8.07 9.16
N GLU A 731 -25.42 -7.26 8.16
CA GLU A 731 -26.31 -6.22 7.62
C GLU A 731 -27.61 -6.81 7.06
N LEU A 732 -27.52 -7.89 6.31
CA LEU A 732 -28.69 -8.58 5.78
C LEU A 732 -29.65 -9.05 6.89
N TYR A 733 -29.09 -9.65 7.95
CA TYR A 733 -29.86 -10.05 9.12
C TYR A 733 -30.43 -8.85 9.88
N TYR A 734 -29.69 -7.74 9.98
CA TYR A 734 -30.18 -6.51 10.58
C TYR A 734 -31.43 -5.96 9.86
N TYR A 735 -31.42 -5.92 8.52
CA TYR A 735 -32.60 -5.52 7.72
C TYR A 735 -33.80 -6.46 7.89
N GLN A 736 -33.54 -7.74 8.16
CA GLN A 736 -34.56 -8.70 8.49
C GLN A 736 -34.99 -8.66 9.97
N LYS A 737 -34.45 -7.73 10.78
CA LYS A 737 -34.64 -7.61 12.22
C LYS A 737 -34.26 -8.88 13.02
N LYS A 738 -33.34 -9.70 12.44
CA LYS A 738 -32.77 -10.89 13.09
C LYS A 738 -31.52 -10.45 13.87
N TYR A 739 -31.72 -9.67 14.94
CA TYR A 739 -30.65 -8.97 15.66
C TYR A 739 -29.59 -9.91 16.25
N ASP A 740 -29.98 -11.07 16.79
CA ASP A 740 -29.03 -12.01 17.40
C ASP A 740 -28.05 -12.58 16.35
N LEU A 741 -28.55 -12.94 15.16
CA LEU A 741 -27.72 -13.41 14.06
C LEU A 741 -26.82 -12.29 13.52
N ALA A 742 -27.34 -11.07 13.43
CA ALA A 742 -26.57 -9.92 13.00
C ALA A 742 -25.43 -9.62 13.98
N LEU A 743 -25.71 -9.63 15.30
CA LEU A 743 -24.69 -9.44 16.35
C LEU A 743 -23.60 -10.52 16.29
N ALA A 744 -23.98 -11.78 16.10
CA ALA A 744 -23.03 -12.89 15.96
C ALA A 744 -22.07 -12.67 14.77
N ASP A 745 -22.61 -12.21 13.64
CA ASP A 745 -21.82 -11.94 12.44
C ASP A 745 -20.92 -10.70 12.59
N PHE A 746 -21.42 -9.59 13.16
CA PHE A 746 -20.58 -8.41 13.43
C PHE A 746 -19.48 -8.72 14.46
N ASN A 747 -19.78 -9.49 15.51
CA ASN A 747 -18.79 -9.96 16.46
C ASN A 747 -17.70 -10.78 15.74
N LYS A 748 -18.11 -11.70 14.85
CA LYS A 748 -17.14 -12.48 14.06
C LYS A 748 -16.32 -11.61 13.11
N ALA A 749 -16.92 -10.59 12.48
CA ALA A 749 -16.21 -9.64 11.63
C ALA A 749 -15.15 -8.84 12.42
N ILE A 750 -15.52 -8.35 13.61
CA ILE A 750 -14.62 -7.65 14.53
C ILE A 750 -13.53 -8.59 15.05
N ASP A 751 -13.88 -9.82 15.36
CA ASP A 751 -12.94 -10.85 15.75
C ASP A 751 -11.87 -11.12 14.70
N ILE A 752 -12.26 -11.14 13.43
CA ILE A 752 -11.33 -11.34 12.30
C ILE A 752 -10.48 -10.09 12.08
N ASN A 753 -11.10 -8.91 12.11
CA ASN A 753 -10.43 -7.61 11.97
C ASN A 753 -10.87 -6.64 13.07
N PRO A 754 -10.11 -6.50 14.17
CA PRO A 754 -10.40 -5.58 15.26
C PRO A 754 -10.42 -4.09 14.88
N ASN A 755 -9.90 -3.72 13.71
CA ASN A 755 -9.92 -2.35 13.18
C ASN A 755 -11.01 -2.14 12.12
N PHE A 756 -12.06 -2.94 12.14
CA PHE A 756 -13.16 -2.80 11.19
C PHE A 756 -14.22 -1.82 11.73
N ALA A 757 -13.98 -0.51 11.56
CA ALA A 757 -14.81 0.57 12.09
C ALA A 757 -16.30 0.42 11.76
N GLU A 758 -16.63 0.03 10.51
CA GLU A 758 -18.00 -0.13 10.05
C GLU A 758 -18.73 -1.27 10.78
N ALA A 759 -18.01 -2.34 11.15
CA ALA A 759 -18.61 -3.44 11.91
C ALA A 759 -19.01 -3.00 13.33
N TYR A 760 -18.19 -2.18 13.98
CA TYR A 760 -18.55 -1.54 15.26
C TYR A 760 -19.74 -0.61 15.09
N SER A 761 -19.73 0.28 14.08
CA SER A 761 -20.85 1.20 13.82
C SER A 761 -22.16 0.46 13.58
N ASN A 762 -22.13 -0.62 12.79
CA ASN A 762 -23.32 -1.44 12.51
C ASN A 762 -23.80 -2.19 13.77
N ARG A 763 -22.89 -2.70 14.60
CA ARG A 763 -23.24 -3.31 15.88
C ARG A 763 -23.82 -2.29 16.84
N GLY A 764 -23.26 -1.08 16.87
CA GLY A 764 -23.79 0.07 17.62
C GLY A 764 -25.23 0.43 17.22
N ASN A 765 -25.54 0.37 15.93
CA ASN A 765 -26.92 0.59 15.45
C ASN A 765 -27.89 -0.46 16.01
N ILE A 766 -27.49 -1.73 16.10
CA ILE A 766 -28.34 -2.79 16.69
C ILE A 766 -28.54 -2.51 18.19
N TYR A 767 -27.48 -2.15 18.91
CA TYR A 767 -27.61 -1.81 20.33
C TYR A 767 -28.49 -0.58 20.55
N ASN A 768 -28.43 0.42 19.65
CA ASN A 768 -29.34 1.57 19.69
C ASN A 768 -30.81 1.13 19.50
N ASP A 769 -31.08 0.28 18.49
CA ASP A 769 -32.44 -0.26 18.25
C ASP A 769 -32.96 -1.08 19.45
N GLN A 770 -32.06 -1.76 20.15
CA GLN A 770 -32.37 -2.48 21.41
C GLN A 770 -32.41 -1.56 22.64
N GLN A 771 -32.21 -0.23 22.49
CA GLN A 771 -32.15 0.77 23.56
C GLN A 771 -31.00 0.53 24.57
N LYS A 772 -29.95 -0.21 24.17
CA LYS A 772 -28.72 -0.47 24.91
C LYS A 772 -27.71 0.66 24.62
N TYR A 773 -28.05 1.88 25.04
CA TYR A 773 -27.37 3.11 24.64
C TYR A 773 -25.89 3.16 25.04
N GLU A 774 -25.52 2.62 26.20
CA GLU A 774 -24.13 2.59 26.67
C GLU A 774 -23.26 1.72 25.79
N LEU A 775 -23.76 0.54 25.38
CA LEU A 775 -23.05 -0.35 24.44
C LEU A 775 -22.95 0.28 23.05
N ALA A 776 -24.02 0.92 22.60
CA ALA A 776 -24.01 1.61 21.32
C ALA A 776 -23.00 2.78 21.28
N LEU A 777 -22.94 3.60 22.36
CA LEU A 777 -21.96 4.68 22.48
C LEU A 777 -20.52 4.15 22.51
N ALA A 778 -20.28 3.04 23.22
CA ALA A 778 -18.96 2.42 23.24
C ALA A 778 -18.53 1.97 21.84
N ASP A 779 -19.44 1.34 21.07
CA ASP A 779 -19.18 0.90 19.72
C ASP A 779 -18.98 2.07 18.74
N PHE A 780 -19.81 3.12 18.79
CA PHE A 780 -19.60 4.31 17.96
C PHE A 780 -18.30 5.04 18.30
N ASN A 781 -17.92 5.15 19.57
CA ASN A 781 -16.65 5.72 19.96
C ASN A 781 -15.48 4.89 19.40
N GLN A 782 -15.53 3.55 19.55
CA GLN A 782 -14.52 2.66 19.00
C GLN A 782 -14.44 2.78 17.47
N ALA A 783 -15.59 2.88 16.78
CA ALA A 783 -15.62 3.11 15.35
C ALA A 783 -14.93 4.42 14.94
N LEU A 784 -15.16 5.50 15.70
CA LEU A 784 -14.58 6.83 15.46
C LEU A 784 -13.11 6.91 15.87
N ASP A 785 -12.67 6.17 16.89
CA ASP A 785 -11.25 6.03 17.23
C ASP A 785 -10.47 5.33 16.12
N ILE A 786 -11.10 4.34 15.46
CA ILE A 786 -10.51 3.62 14.32
C ILE A 786 -10.58 4.47 13.04
N ASN A 787 -11.74 5.05 12.74
CA ASN A 787 -11.99 5.89 11.57
C ASN A 787 -12.68 7.21 11.95
N PRO A 788 -11.93 8.30 12.20
CA PRO A 788 -12.48 9.62 12.53
C PRO A 788 -13.32 10.25 11.39
N ASN A 789 -13.31 9.68 10.20
CA ASN A 789 -14.07 10.16 9.04
C ASN A 789 -15.31 9.29 8.74
N LEU A 790 -15.79 8.48 9.69
CA LEU A 790 -16.98 7.67 9.51
C LEU A 790 -18.25 8.47 9.87
N ALA A 791 -18.85 9.12 8.87
CA ALA A 791 -20.02 9.98 9.04
C ALA A 791 -21.21 9.27 9.70
N GLU A 792 -21.42 8.00 9.40
CA GLU A 792 -22.48 7.16 9.95
C GLU A 792 -22.32 6.92 11.46
N ALA A 793 -21.11 6.81 11.95
CA ALA A 793 -20.85 6.66 13.39
C ALA A 793 -21.13 7.96 14.15
N TYR A 794 -20.77 9.11 13.60
CA TYR A 794 -21.19 10.41 14.15
C TYR A 794 -22.71 10.56 14.14
N LEU A 795 -23.37 10.19 13.04
CA LEU A 795 -24.85 10.22 12.96
C LEU A 795 -25.47 9.33 14.05
N GLY A 796 -25.01 8.06 14.19
CA GLY A 796 -25.53 7.14 15.19
C GLY A 796 -25.32 7.65 16.63
N ARG A 797 -24.12 8.16 16.93
CA ARG A 797 -23.80 8.73 18.25
C ARG A 797 -24.61 9.99 18.55
N GLY A 798 -24.75 10.88 17.56
CA GLY A 798 -25.56 12.10 17.66
C GLY A 798 -27.04 11.80 17.91
N VAL A 799 -27.59 10.74 17.30
CA VAL A 799 -28.97 10.29 17.58
C VAL A 799 -29.12 9.88 19.04
N ILE A 800 -28.17 9.13 19.61
CA ILE A 800 -28.22 8.72 21.02
C ILE A 800 -28.12 9.96 21.93
N TYR A 801 -27.21 10.89 21.64
CA TYR A 801 -27.10 12.14 22.41
C TYR A 801 -28.40 12.96 22.35
N SER A 802 -29.04 13.03 21.20
CA SER A 802 -30.36 13.68 21.09
C SER A 802 -31.44 12.97 21.91
N LEU A 803 -31.46 11.62 21.94
CA LEU A 803 -32.36 10.83 22.78
C LEU A 803 -32.12 11.06 24.26
N GLN A 804 -30.84 11.26 24.65
CA GLN A 804 -30.45 11.61 26.02
C GLN A 804 -30.59 13.10 26.35
N GLN A 805 -31.15 13.93 25.45
CA GLN A 805 -31.30 15.40 25.57
C GLN A 805 -29.96 16.14 25.76
N LYS A 806 -28.87 15.57 25.25
CA LYS A 806 -27.53 16.19 25.20
C LYS A 806 -27.39 16.96 23.87
N ASP A 807 -28.19 18.02 23.73
CA ASP A 807 -28.43 18.68 22.44
C ASP A 807 -27.19 19.28 21.78
N GLU A 808 -26.25 19.84 22.60
CA GLU A 808 -24.99 20.41 22.05
C GLU A 808 -24.08 19.31 21.46
N LEU A 809 -23.97 18.15 22.12
CA LEU A 809 -23.19 17.03 21.63
C LEU A 809 -23.82 16.43 20.36
N ALA A 810 -25.16 16.31 20.36
CA ALA A 810 -25.88 15.84 19.18
C ALA A 810 -25.66 16.77 17.98
N LEU A 811 -25.74 18.11 18.19
CA LEU A 811 -25.51 19.09 17.16
C LEU A 811 -24.09 19.05 16.60
N ALA A 812 -23.09 18.91 17.49
CA ALA A 812 -21.69 18.76 17.08
C ALA A 812 -21.48 17.52 16.20
N ASP A 813 -22.04 16.38 16.59
CA ASP A 813 -21.93 15.15 15.82
C ASP A 813 -22.69 15.21 14.49
N PHE A 814 -23.88 15.77 14.42
CA PHE A 814 -24.60 15.95 13.14
C PHE A 814 -23.87 16.92 12.23
N ASN A 815 -23.28 18.00 12.75
CA ASN A 815 -22.45 18.90 11.96
C ASN A 815 -21.22 18.19 11.38
N LYS A 816 -20.55 17.36 12.20
CA LYS A 816 -19.37 16.60 11.75
C LYS A 816 -19.76 15.55 10.70
N ALA A 817 -20.87 14.86 10.88
CA ALA A 817 -21.41 13.93 9.88
C ALA A 817 -21.69 14.62 8.54
N ILE A 818 -22.28 15.82 8.56
CA ILE A 818 -22.55 16.62 7.36
C ILE A 818 -21.27 17.16 6.72
N GLU A 819 -20.31 17.60 7.51
CA GLU A 819 -18.99 18.03 7.04
C GLU A 819 -18.29 16.90 6.26
N ILE A 820 -18.28 15.68 6.82
CA ILE A 820 -17.65 14.51 6.22
C ILE A 820 -18.44 14.04 4.98
N ASN A 821 -19.76 13.92 5.11
CA ASN A 821 -20.64 13.50 4.01
C ASN A 821 -21.77 14.50 3.77
N PRO A 822 -21.58 15.52 2.89
CA PRO A 822 -22.59 16.51 2.58
C PRO A 822 -23.86 15.97 1.90
N ASN A 823 -23.87 14.69 1.53
CA ASN A 823 -25.02 14.02 0.92
C ASN A 823 -25.76 13.07 1.88
N LEU A 824 -25.39 13.05 3.18
CA LEU A 824 -26.02 12.21 4.19
C LEU A 824 -27.37 12.81 4.62
N VAL A 825 -28.44 12.37 3.94
CA VAL A 825 -29.82 12.87 4.10
C VAL A 825 -30.31 12.80 5.54
N GLU A 826 -29.98 11.70 6.22
CA GLU A 826 -30.39 11.43 7.59
C GLU A 826 -29.76 12.40 8.60
N ALA A 827 -28.56 12.88 8.34
CA ALA A 827 -27.88 13.85 9.21
C ALA A 827 -28.58 15.22 9.17
N TYR A 828 -28.95 15.68 7.97
CA TYR A 828 -29.78 16.90 7.85
C TYR A 828 -31.14 16.72 8.53
N TYR A 829 -31.80 15.59 8.31
CA TYR A 829 -33.10 15.34 8.96
C TYR A 829 -33.01 15.38 10.49
N ASN A 830 -32.03 14.70 11.08
CA ASN A 830 -31.88 14.63 12.52
C ASN A 830 -31.47 16.00 13.11
N ARG A 831 -30.60 16.75 12.44
CA ARG A 831 -30.25 18.12 12.83
C ARG A 831 -31.47 19.05 12.71
N GLY A 832 -32.23 18.92 11.65
CA GLY A 832 -33.50 19.64 11.46
C GLY A 832 -34.50 19.34 12.58
N ASN A 833 -34.63 18.08 13.01
CA ASN A 833 -35.46 17.72 14.17
C ASN A 833 -34.98 18.38 15.45
N LEU A 834 -33.68 18.44 15.68
CA LEU A 834 -33.10 19.09 16.85
C LEU A 834 -33.40 20.61 16.84
N TYR A 835 -33.24 21.28 15.67
CA TYR A 835 -33.60 22.68 15.51
C TYR A 835 -35.10 22.91 15.71
N ARG A 836 -35.98 22.01 15.23
CA ARG A 836 -37.43 22.11 15.47
C ARG A 836 -37.73 22.02 16.97
N LEU A 837 -37.12 21.10 17.70
CA LEU A 837 -37.30 20.97 19.15
C LEU A 837 -36.84 22.24 19.91
N GLN A 838 -35.80 22.91 19.38
CA GLN A 838 -35.34 24.21 19.90
C GLN A 838 -36.15 25.39 19.37
N GLN A 839 -37.26 25.16 18.64
CA GLN A 839 -38.12 26.18 17.99
C GLN A 839 -37.37 27.08 16.96
N LYS A 840 -36.20 26.64 16.49
CA LYS A 840 -35.44 27.30 15.43
C LYS A 840 -35.98 26.87 14.06
N TYR A 841 -37.22 27.25 13.78
CA TYR A 841 -37.97 26.71 12.65
C TYR A 841 -37.36 26.98 11.28
N ASP A 842 -36.74 28.15 11.06
CA ASP A 842 -36.11 28.48 9.79
C ASP A 842 -34.91 27.56 9.50
N LEU A 843 -34.07 27.25 10.51
CA LEU A 843 -32.96 26.31 10.39
C LEU A 843 -33.47 24.89 10.15
N ALA A 844 -34.54 24.47 10.85
CA ALA A 844 -35.16 23.17 10.65
C ALA A 844 -35.67 23.00 9.22
N LEU A 845 -36.41 24.01 8.70
CA LEU A 845 -36.91 24.01 7.32
C LEU A 845 -35.77 23.99 6.30
N SER A 846 -34.70 24.74 6.53
CA SER A 846 -33.52 24.74 5.67
C SER A 846 -32.91 23.32 5.56
N ASP A 847 -32.74 22.64 6.68
CA ASP A 847 -32.18 21.29 6.72
C ASP A 847 -33.10 20.24 6.07
N TYR A 848 -34.40 20.28 6.37
CA TYR A 848 -35.38 19.39 5.69
C TYR A 848 -35.43 19.61 4.19
N ASN A 849 -35.40 20.86 3.73
CA ASN A 849 -35.36 21.16 2.30
C ASN A 849 -34.05 20.67 1.65
N LYS A 850 -32.91 20.76 2.36
CA LYS A 850 -31.65 20.21 1.88
C LYS A 850 -31.73 18.69 1.76
N ALA A 851 -32.31 18.01 2.77
CA ALA A 851 -32.56 16.56 2.72
C ALA A 851 -33.41 16.16 1.50
N ILE A 852 -34.51 16.92 1.21
CA ILE A 852 -35.38 16.67 0.03
C ILE A 852 -34.66 16.98 -1.28
N LYS A 853 -33.80 18.01 -1.31
CA LYS A 853 -32.98 18.32 -2.51
C LYS A 853 -32.02 17.18 -2.86
N ILE A 854 -31.40 16.55 -1.84
CA ILE A 854 -30.50 15.40 -2.02
C ILE A 854 -31.32 14.15 -2.42
N ASN A 855 -32.42 13.88 -1.71
CA ASN A 855 -33.30 12.74 -1.99
C ASN A 855 -34.78 13.21 -2.11
N LYS A 856 -35.29 13.30 -3.32
CA LYS A 856 -36.67 13.72 -3.60
C LYS A 856 -37.72 12.82 -2.92
N ASN A 857 -37.34 11.60 -2.54
CA ASN A 857 -38.22 10.64 -1.86
C ASN A 857 -38.03 10.64 -0.32
N ALA A 858 -37.37 11.65 0.27
CA ALA A 858 -37.21 11.80 1.72
C ALA A 858 -38.52 12.16 2.42
N TRP A 859 -39.47 11.22 2.45
CA TRP A 859 -40.77 11.39 3.05
C TRP A 859 -40.72 11.85 4.51
N PHE A 860 -39.71 11.39 5.28
CA PHE A 860 -39.47 11.76 6.67
C PHE A 860 -39.11 13.25 6.83
N ALA A 861 -38.37 13.83 5.86
CA ALA A 861 -38.11 15.28 5.86
C ALA A 861 -39.36 16.09 5.52
N MET A 862 -40.20 15.58 4.60
CA MET A 862 -41.51 16.20 4.32
C MET A 862 -42.41 16.14 5.55
N MET A 863 -42.39 15.02 6.28
CA MET A 863 -43.09 14.92 7.55
C MET A 863 -42.60 15.95 8.57
N GLY A 864 -41.27 16.17 8.66
CA GLY A 864 -40.66 17.20 9.51
C GLY A 864 -41.09 18.61 9.14
N ILE A 865 -41.17 18.96 7.84
CA ILE A 865 -41.72 20.24 7.38
C ILE A 865 -43.19 20.38 7.81
N GLY A 866 -43.96 19.33 7.64
CA GLY A 866 -45.37 19.33 8.09
C GLY A 866 -45.51 19.59 9.59
N LEU A 867 -44.66 18.99 10.42
CA LEU A 867 -44.64 19.23 11.87
C LEU A 867 -44.33 20.71 12.19
N VAL A 868 -43.32 21.31 11.54
CA VAL A 868 -42.97 22.72 11.73
C VAL A 868 -44.19 23.62 11.33
N LYS A 869 -44.81 23.35 10.17
CA LYS A 869 -45.98 24.13 9.71
C LYS A 869 -47.16 23.99 10.65
N TYR A 870 -47.41 22.81 11.21
CA TYR A 870 -48.45 22.61 12.19
C TYR A 870 -48.19 23.40 13.48
N GLU A 871 -46.94 23.37 14.00
CA GLU A 871 -46.55 24.10 15.18
C GLU A 871 -46.66 25.63 15.00
N GLN A 872 -46.39 26.12 13.78
CA GLN A 872 -46.59 27.52 13.38
C GLN A 872 -48.09 27.90 13.13
N GLY A 873 -49.02 26.94 13.22
CA GLY A 873 -50.43 27.19 12.97
C GLY A 873 -50.88 27.12 11.52
N SER A 874 -49.95 26.81 10.59
CA SER A 874 -50.24 26.71 9.14
C SER A 874 -50.77 25.31 8.79
N ILE A 875 -51.95 24.95 9.32
CA ILE A 875 -52.51 23.59 9.26
C ILE A 875 -52.65 23.08 7.82
N SER A 876 -53.18 23.93 6.92
CA SER A 876 -53.37 23.55 5.51
C SER A 876 -52.05 23.24 4.79
N GLU A 877 -50.93 23.95 5.15
CA GLU A 877 -49.63 23.66 4.59
C GLU A 877 -49.05 22.35 5.18
N ALA A 878 -49.27 22.09 6.48
CA ALA A 878 -48.88 20.84 7.12
C ALA A 878 -49.52 19.62 6.42
N ILE A 879 -50.89 19.71 6.19
CA ILE A 879 -51.62 18.65 5.46
C ILE A 879 -50.98 18.40 4.08
N LYS A 880 -50.76 19.46 3.29
CA LYS A 880 -50.10 19.31 1.96
C LYS A 880 -48.74 18.55 2.01
N GLN A 881 -47.95 18.86 3.02
CA GLN A 881 -46.64 18.17 3.16
C GLN A 881 -46.80 16.72 3.57
N TRP A 882 -47.71 16.43 4.50
CA TRP A 882 -47.95 15.07 4.94
C TRP A 882 -48.63 14.20 3.87
N GLU A 883 -49.53 14.77 3.03
CA GLU A 883 -50.10 14.09 1.87
C GLU A 883 -49.01 13.70 0.85
N LYS A 884 -48.07 14.62 0.54
CA LYS A 884 -46.90 14.29 -0.27
C LYS A 884 -46.04 13.16 0.33
N ALA A 885 -45.84 13.22 1.61
CA ALA A 885 -45.06 12.18 2.33
C ALA A 885 -45.80 10.82 2.29
N LEU A 886 -47.16 10.83 2.43
CA LEU A 886 -47.97 9.62 2.39
C LEU A 886 -48.01 8.98 1.00
N ILE A 887 -47.96 9.76 -0.08
CA ILE A 887 -47.83 9.24 -1.45
C ILE A 887 -46.56 8.41 -1.61
N ILE A 888 -45.44 8.83 -0.97
CA ILE A 888 -44.19 8.14 -1.03
C ILE A 888 -44.13 6.93 -0.09
N ASN A 889 -44.67 7.06 1.10
CA ASN A 889 -44.75 6.01 2.11
C ASN A 889 -46.16 5.86 2.65
N ASN A 890 -46.99 5.12 1.91
CA ASN A 890 -48.44 4.92 2.22
C ASN A 890 -48.68 4.05 3.44
N GLN A 891 -47.65 3.36 3.98
CA GLN A 891 -47.75 2.51 5.16
C GLN A 891 -47.22 3.21 6.43
N SER A 892 -46.88 4.49 6.41
CA SER A 892 -46.45 5.19 7.62
C SER A 892 -47.63 5.52 8.54
N ALA A 893 -47.66 4.84 9.68
CA ALA A 893 -48.64 5.10 10.75
C ALA A 893 -48.49 6.52 11.31
N GLU A 894 -47.24 7.02 11.43
CA GLU A 894 -46.96 8.35 11.94
C GLU A 894 -47.52 9.47 11.06
N ILE A 895 -47.40 9.32 9.72
CA ILE A 895 -47.97 10.31 8.76
C ILE A 895 -49.49 10.29 8.80
N GLN A 896 -50.08 9.07 8.87
CA GLN A 896 -51.54 8.93 8.94
C GLN A 896 -52.09 9.52 10.23
N LEU A 897 -51.42 9.32 11.38
CA LEU A 897 -51.81 9.91 12.65
C LEU A 897 -51.68 11.45 12.61
N ALA A 898 -50.59 11.97 12.04
CA ALA A 898 -50.41 13.42 11.89
C ALA A 898 -51.50 14.06 11.04
N LEU A 899 -51.86 13.43 9.90
CA LEU A 899 -53.01 13.84 9.07
C LEU A 899 -54.33 13.76 9.81
N ALA A 900 -54.55 12.67 10.58
CA ALA A 900 -55.77 12.51 11.40
C ALA A 900 -55.92 13.68 12.39
N VAL A 901 -54.86 14.06 13.08
CA VAL A 901 -54.85 15.19 14.01
C VAL A 901 -55.19 16.51 13.27
N ALA A 902 -54.59 16.72 12.10
CA ALA A 902 -54.84 17.96 11.35
C ALA A 902 -56.28 18.06 10.82
N PHE A 903 -56.82 16.98 10.30
CA PHE A 903 -58.23 16.93 9.86
C PHE A 903 -59.20 17.04 11.04
N TYR A 904 -58.90 16.42 12.17
CA TYR A 904 -59.69 16.61 13.39
C TYR A 904 -59.75 18.07 13.86
N HIS A 905 -58.58 18.74 13.77
CA HIS A 905 -58.49 20.18 14.08
C HIS A 905 -59.28 21.04 13.14
N GLN A 906 -59.43 20.67 11.86
CA GLN A 906 -60.25 21.36 10.86
C GLN A 906 -61.74 21.00 10.93
N GLY A 907 -62.13 20.07 11.81
CA GLY A 907 -63.52 19.63 11.98
C GLY A 907 -63.93 18.48 11.05
N GLU A 908 -63.04 17.97 10.23
CA GLU A 908 -63.24 16.79 9.33
C GLU A 908 -63.16 15.48 10.12
N LYS A 909 -64.09 15.27 11.08
CA LYS A 909 -64.01 14.20 12.07
C LYS A 909 -63.99 12.78 11.47
N ASP A 910 -64.87 12.50 10.51
CA ASP A 910 -64.97 11.14 9.91
C ASP A 910 -63.68 10.75 9.18
N LYS A 911 -63.07 11.70 8.47
CA LYS A 911 -61.79 11.48 7.79
C LYS A 911 -60.64 11.28 8.80
N ALA A 912 -60.66 12.08 9.85
CA ALA A 912 -59.68 11.98 10.96
C ALA A 912 -59.73 10.62 11.66
N LEU A 913 -60.93 10.15 12.02
CA LEU A 913 -61.10 8.86 12.72
C LEU A 913 -60.64 7.69 11.84
N LYS A 914 -61.00 7.64 10.59
CA LYS A 914 -60.55 6.61 9.64
C LYS A 914 -59.03 6.53 9.49
N LEU A 915 -58.36 7.68 9.43
CA LEU A 915 -56.88 7.74 9.37
C LEU A 915 -56.26 7.33 10.70
N ALA A 916 -56.86 7.72 11.84
CA ALA A 916 -56.39 7.32 13.17
C ALA A 916 -56.53 5.78 13.37
N GLU A 917 -57.65 5.20 13.01
CA GLU A 917 -57.88 3.75 13.03
C GLU A 917 -56.84 3.02 12.18
N SER A 918 -56.64 3.47 10.97
CA SER A 918 -55.58 2.92 10.07
C SER A 918 -54.21 3.01 10.70
N ALA A 919 -53.85 4.17 11.26
CA ALA A 919 -52.55 4.36 11.91
C ALA A 919 -52.34 3.43 13.10
N LEU A 920 -53.36 3.30 13.97
CA LEU A 920 -53.31 2.46 15.17
C LEU A 920 -53.30 0.96 14.81
N SER A 921 -53.97 0.57 13.70
CA SER A 921 -53.92 -0.79 13.18
C SER A 921 -52.52 -1.17 12.64
N ILE A 922 -51.80 -0.22 12.06
CA ILE A 922 -50.44 -0.41 11.55
C ILE A 922 -49.43 -0.43 12.70
N ASN A 923 -49.61 0.48 13.67
CA ASN A 923 -48.69 0.59 14.82
C ASN A 923 -49.48 0.91 16.11
N SER A 924 -49.78 -0.12 16.87
CA SER A 924 -50.54 0.02 18.13
C SER A 924 -49.80 0.82 19.22
N GLN A 925 -48.48 0.93 19.16
CA GLN A 925 -47.72 1.74 20.11
C GLN A 925 -48.07 3.23 20.04
N LEU A 926 -48.66 3.70 18.93
CA LEU A 926 -49.15 5.07 18.79
C LEU A 926 -50.36 5.35 19.70
N ALA A 927 -50.96 4.31 20.28
CA ALA A 927 -51.97 4.51 21.33
C ALA A 927 -51.33 4.80 22.71
N ASN A 928 -50.08 4.50 22.92
CA ASN A 928 -49.36 4.69 24.17
C ASN A 928 -48.88 6.16 24.34
N ILE A 929 -49.40 6.82 25.36
CA ILE A 929 -49.13 8.27 25.64
C ILE A 929 -47.65 8.50 25.99
N ASP A 930 -47.01 7.61 26.72
CA ASP A 930 -45.60 7.74 27.08
C ASP A 930 -44.69 7.58 25.85
N PHE A 931 -45.04 6.65 24.92
CA PHE A 931 -44.38 6.51 23.65
C PHE A 931 -44.51 7.77 22.78
N LEU A 932 -45.73 8.30 22.66
CA LEU A 932 -46.01 9.55 21.93
C LEU A 932 -45.24 10.74 22.49
N LYS A 933 -45.18 10.87 23.81
CA LYS A 933 -44.41 11.91 24.50
C LYS A 933 -42.93 11.84 24.16
N LYS A 934 -42.38 10.64 24.04
CA LYS A 934 -40.99 10.43 23.64
C LYS A 934 -40.71 10.86 22.20
N ILE A 935 -41.62 10.57 21.26
CA ILE A 935 -41.37 10.82 19.82
C ILE A 935 -41.76 12.23 19.37
N LEU A 936 -42.82 12.80 19.90
CA LEU A 936 -43.32 14.13 19.51
C LEU A 936 -42.59 15.28 20.20
N ARG A 937 -42.24 15.15 21.47
CA ARG A 937 -41.48 16.12 22.30
C ARG A 937 -41.92 17.59 22.22
N THR A 938 -43.03 17.91 21.56
CA THR A 938 -43.61 19.26 21.41
C THR A 938 -45.00 19.31 21.96
N ASN A 939 -45.35 20.41 22.62
CA ASN A 939 -46.60 20.47 23.44
C ASN A 939 -47.87 20.54 22.57
N LYS A 940 -47.86 21.22 21.42
CA LYS A 940 -49.06 21.49 20.63
C LYS A 940 -49.62 20.23 19.95
N ILE A 941 -48.84 19.60 19.11
CA ILE A 941 -49.26 18.38 18.38
C ILE A 941 -49.53 17.23 19.35
N PHE A 942 -48.77 17.11 20.41
CA PHE A 942 -48.99 16.08 21.48
C PHE A 942 -50.36 16.27 22.13
N ALA A 943 -50.73 17.50 22.53
CA ALA A 943 -52.02 17.78 23.13
C ALA A 943 -53.19 17.47 22.17
N ASP A 944 -53.03 17.77 20.87
CA ASP A 944 -54.05 17.50 19.90
C ASP A 944 -54.20 16.02 19.54
N VAL A 945 -53.09 15.25 19.54
CA VAL A 945 -53.10 13.77 19.49
C VAL A 945 -53.87 13.18 20.63
N GLN A 946 -53.61 13.66 21.89
CA GLN A 946 -54.32 13.18 23.08
C GLN A 946 -55.85 13.43 22.96
N LYS A 947 -56.27 14.60 22.45
CA LYS A 947 -57.68 14.87 22.22
C LYS A 947 -58.31 13.93 21.20
N LEU A 948 -57.60 13.64 20.11
CA LEU A 948 -58.05 12.71 19.10
C LEU A 948 -58.18 11.28 19.64
N LEU A 949 -57.17 10.78 20.35
CA LEU A 949 -57.17 9.43 20.94
C LEU A 949 -58.20 9.24 22.06
N ALA A 950 -58.62 10.32 22.69
CA ALA A 950 -59.72 10.30 23.68
C ALA A 950 -61.11 10.12 23.06
N HIS A 951 -61.23 10.17 21.71
CA HIS A 951 -62.53 10.01 21.02
C HIS A 951 -63.10 8.58 21.26
N PRO A 952 -64.45 8.49 21.58
CA PRO A 952 -65.03 7.18 21.93
C PRO A 952 -64.84 6.07 20.92
N GLU A 953 -64.80 6.35 19.63
CA GLU A 953 -64.61 5.37 18.56
C GLU A 953 -63.22 4.75 18.53
N LEU A 954 -62.22 5.44 19.09
CA LEU A 954 -60.84 4.94 19.14
C LEU A 954 -60.51 4.16 20.41
N LYS A 955 -61.44 4.08 21.39
CA LYS A 955 -61.23 3.39 22.67
C LYS A 955 -60.76 1.93 22.54
N ASN A 956 -61.27 1.21 21.52
CA ASN A 956 -60.88 -0.19 21.29
C ASN A 956 -59.43 -0.35 20.88
N TYR A 957 -58.80 0.69 20.33
CA TYR A 957 -57.38 0.71 19.93
C TYR A 957 -56.46 1.23 21.01
N VAL A 958 -56.98 2.02 21.96
CA VAL A 958 -56.19 2.60 23.06
C VAL A 958 -56.11 1.67 24.27
N ASN A 959 -57.07 0.73 24.41
CA ASN A 959 -57.14 -0.21 25.54
C ASN A 959 -56.55 -1.61 25.23
N GLN A 960 -55.99 -1.82 24.05
CA GLN A 960 -55.18 -2.97 23.66
C GLN A 960 -53.71 -2.71 23.86
#